data_7c2660156174204ed5ad9d2c45072bbb
#
_entry.id   7c2660156174204ed5ad9d2c45072bbb
#
_cell.length_a   1.000
_cell.length_b   1.000
_cell.length_c   1.000
_cell.angle_alpha   90.00
_cell.angle_beta   90.00
_cell.angle_gamma   90.00
#
_symmetry.space_group_name_H-M   'P 1'
#
loop_
_entity.id
_entity.type
_entity.pdbx_description
1 polymer ?
#
loop_
_entity_poly.entity_id
_entity_poly.type
_entity_poly.pdbx_seq_one_letter_code
_entity_poly.pdbx_strand_id
1 'polypeptide(L)'
;MIDSIDDDAIIVVPKEHVKPLLEVTPNLRKVTPGECLAGHREALLPHGGKLIVPGIIPDGFAASELTDLEVGAPDYLASLIAASNDAQRLEIWTDMEGFMTADPRSVKTAYLIKEMSYREAMELCNFGVDLIYSPALFPVNSKGIPTVVKNLLNPNGSGTTIKKTCESSGKSIRGVSSIDDVSLITLSGTSMAGVVGVNCRIFTALALERISAFLVCQSASETGISIGVSSKDASRAQSVLDWTFAREIDNGSLSPTKVKGSLAAVSVIGDNMRNTPGIAGQLFATLGRNGISVSAFAQDASESNISFLVDRSQLRKSLNVIHDSFFLSEYQELNIFLCGVGTVGSRLIGQIQSQRQKLMDEHNLKINVVGIARSVKGLFNRDGLDLDNWQEKLEDGISITPDKLRDEVIGMNIFNSVFVDCTASQEIAALYEDFLSKGVSVVAANKIAASSSYTNYKRLKEISRNQGVKFLFETNVGAGLPIIGTINDLRNSGDRILKMEAVVSGTLNFIFNTISEDIPFSQTVRMAKEQGFSEPDPRVDLSGTDVIRKLVILSREAGYRVNMEDVEANLFIPKSFFDCSLEEFWARLPELDEKFESDRKRLKAEGKRWRFVAVNDHGKCSISLREVPMQHSFYVLDGSNNIILLTTERYNKHPMLIQGYGAGAEVTAAGVFADIMSIANIR
;
A
#
# COMPACT_ATOMS: atom_id res chain seq x y z
N MET A 1 41.18 -5.24 12.47
CA MET A 1 40.18 -5.54 13.50
C MET A 1 40.80 -5.65 14.90
N ILE A 2 41.68 -6.61 15.18
CA ILE A 2 42.27 -6.77 16.55
C ILE A 2 43.01 -5.52 16.99
N ASP A 3 43.63 -4.80 16.08
CA ASP A 3 44.35 -3.55 16.39
C ASP A 3 43.39 -2.38 16.70
N SER A 4 42.15 -2.45 16.33
CA SER A 4 41.12 -1.46 16.64
C SER A 4 40.34 -1.75 17.93
N ILE A 5 40.65 -2.87 18.62
CA ILE A 5 40.08 -3.23 19.91
C ILE A 5 40.95 -2.60 21.00
N ASP A 6 40.30 -2.11 22.07
CA ASP A 6 41.00 -1.51 23.24
C ASP A 6 42.06 -2.46 23.80
N ASP A 7 43.13 -1.90 24.38
CA ASP A 7 44.28 -2.68 24.89
C ASP A 7 43.97 -3.53 26.12
N ASP A 8 42.83 -3.36 26.77
CA ASP A 8 42.35 -4.14 27.90
C ASP A 8 41.16 -5.02 27.53
N ALA A 9 41.28 -5.84 26.49
CA ALA A 9 40.17 -6.62 25.99
C ALA A 9 40.32 -8.13 26.18
N ILE A 10 39.22 -8.80 26.51
CA ILE A 10 39.06 -10.26 26.44
C ILE A 10 38.29 -10.59 25.20
N ILE A 11 38.91 -11.30 24.25
CA ILE A 11 38.37 -11.62 22.94
C ILE A 11 37.89 -13.08 22.94
N VAL A 12 36.61 -13.31 22.82
CA VAL A 12 36.03 -14.65 22.70
C VAL A 12 35.77 -14.94 21.24
N VAL A 13 36.27 -16.07 20.73
CA VAL A 13 36.12 -16.49 19.34
C VAL A 13 35.74 -17.96 19.25
N PRO A 14 35.09 -18.45 18.18
CA PRO A 14 34.92 -19.86 17.93
C PRO A 14 36.26 -20.61 18.03
N LYS A 15 36.25 -21.83 18.59
CA LYS A 15 37.47 -22.61 18.91
C LYS A 15 38.39 -22.77 17.72
N GLU A 16 37.86 -22.96 16.57
CA GLU A 16 38.57 -23.14 15.28
C GLU A 16 39.36 -21.91 14.87
N HIS A 17 38.96 -20.71 15.29
CA HIS A 17 39.60 -19.45 14.92
C HIS A 17 40.73 -19.03 15.87
N VAL A 18 40.86 -19.69 17.04
CA VAL A 18 41.88 -19.33 18.02
C VAL A 18 43.29 -19.50 17.49
N LYS A 19 43.60 -20.64 16.88
CA LYS A 19 44.94 -20.92 16.32
C LYS A 19 45.33 -19.99 15.18
N PRO A 20 44.50 -19.80 14.14
CA PRO A 20 44.78 -18.84 13.08
C PRO A 20 45.02 -17.41 13.59
N LEU A 21 44.25 -16.95 14.58
CA LEU A 21 44.41 -15.60 15.14
C LEU A 21 45.71 -15.42 15.94
N LEU A 22 46.14 -16.43 16.68
CA LEU A 22 47.43 -16.43 17.38
C LEU A 22 48.64 -16.42 16.41
N GLU A 23 48.50 -17.04 15.26
CA GLU A 23 49.54 -17.04 14.21
C GLU A 23 49.70 -15.64 13.57
N VAL A 24 48.63 -14.90 13.41
CA VAL A 24 48.61 -13.56 12.78
C VAL A 24 48.91 -12.46 13.79
N THR A 25 48.56 -12.65 15.06
CA THR A 25 48.68 -11.63 16.12
C THR A 25 49.45 -12.22 17.32
N PRO A 26 50.78 -12.22 17.30
CA PRO A 26 51.62 -12.90 18.30
C PRO A 26 51.53 -12.29 19.72
N ASN A 27 51.01 -11.10 19.86
CA ASN A 27 50.83 -10.42 21.18
C ASN A 27 49.58 -10.88 21.93
N LEU A 28 48.74 -11.75 21.36
CA LEU A 28 47.56 -12.31 22.00
C LEU A 28 47.99 -13.42 22.99
N ARG A 29 47.48 -13.31 24.23
CA ARG A 29 47.65 -14.38 25.23
C ARG A 29 46.42 -15.27 25.26
N LYS A 30 46.57 -16.56 25.04
CA LYS A 30 45.49 -17.54 25.18
C LYS A 30 45.19 -17.83 26.63
N VAL A 31 43.90 -17.82 27.01
CA VAL A 31 43.42 -18.13 28.36
C VAL A 31 42.26 -19.12 28.25
N THR A 32 42.03 -19.93 29.25
CA THR A 32 40.87 -20.84 29.26
C THR A 32 39.61 -20.14 29.73
N PRO A 33 38.43 -20.61 29.28
CA PRO A 33 37.15 -20.06 29.74
C PRO A 33 37.00 -20.10 31.24
N GLY A 34 37.45 -21.17 31.92
CA GLY A 34 37.37 -21.33 33.36
C GLY A 34 38.19 -20.28 34.12
N GLU A 35 39.40 -19.97 33.65
CA GLU A 35 40.22 -18.90 34.22
C GLU A 35 39.55 -17.53 34.14
N CYS A 36 38.89 -17.24 33.00
CA CYS A 36 38.17 -15.98 32.80
C CYS A 36 36.90 -15.88 33.68
N LEU A 37 36.19 -16.97 33.88
CA LEU A 37 34.97 -17.03 34.67
C LEU A 37 35.22 -17.05 36.17
N ALA A 38 36.40 -17.56 36.62
CA ALA A 38 36.80 -17.53 38.02
C ALA A 38 37.00 -16.10 38.59
N GLY A 39 37.03 -15.11 37.74
CA GLY A 39 36.87 -13.70 38.00
C GLY A 39 38.00 -13.09 38.86
N HIS A 40 38.91 -12.40 38.26
CA HIS A 40 39.68 -11.29 38.82
C HIS A 40 40.45 -10.66 37.66
N ARG A 41 39.83 -9.69 37.02
CA ARG A 41 40.40 -8.93 35.89
C ARG A 41 41.84 -8.51 36.16
N GLU A 42 42.13 -8.05 37.37
CA GLU A 42 43.50 -7.63 37.79
C GLU A 42 44.52 -8.76 37.72
N ALA A 43 44.11 -10.01 37.96
CA ALA A 43 44.97 -11.19 37.85
C ALA A 43 45.13 -11.64 36.39
N LEU A 44 44.16 -11.40 35.55
CA LEU A 44 44.17 -11.79 34.13
C LEU A 44 44.93 -10.79 33.23
N LEU A 45 44.81 -9.49 33.54
CA LEU A 45 45.39 -8.37 32.78
C LEU A 45 46.18 -7.41 33.72
N PRO A 46 47.25 -7.88 34.42
CA PRO A 46 47.95 -7.06 35.43
C PRO A 46 48.69 -5.85 34.83
N HIS A 47 48.93 -5.83 33.53
CA HIS A 47 49.68 -4.76 32.85
C HIS A 47 48.97 -4.31 31.52
N GLY A 48 47.69 -4.56 31.42
CA GLY A 48 46.96 -4.36 30.15
C GLY A 48 47.26 -5.47 29.11
N GLY A 49 46.61 -5.40 27.98
CA GLY A 49 46.80 -6.32 26.85
C GLY A 49 45.52 -7.03 26.38
N LYS A 50 45.67 -7.88 25.36
CA LYS A 50 44.53 -8.57 24.74
C LYS A 50 44.60 -10.04 25.06
N LEU A 51 43.51 -10.59 25.61
CA LEU A 51 43.39 -12.04 25.84
C LEU A 51 42.50 -12.66 24.75
N ILE A 52 42.79 -13.89 24.34
CA ILE A 52 41.94 -14.67 23.47
C ILE A 52 41.43 -15.91 24.20
N VAL A 53 40.13 -16.14 24.10
CA VAL A 53 39.41 -17.22 24.80
C VAL A 53 38.66 -18.06 23.75
N PRO A 54 38.81 -19.40 23.76
CA PRO A 54 37.97 -20.25 22.91
C PRO A 54 36.52 -20.21 23.38
N GLY A 55 35.60 -20.00 22.47
CA GLY A 55 34.15 -19.91 22.72
C GLY A 55 33.52 -21.28 23.04
N ILE A 56 33.96 -21.89 24.11
CA ILE A 56 33.45 -23.18 24.63
C ILE A 56 33.00 -22.95 26.07
N ILE A 57 31.76 -23.30 26.35
CA ILE A 57 31.22 -23.18 27.71
C ILE A 57 31.78 -24.32 28.58
N PRO A 58 32.41 -24.02 29.74
CA PRO A 58 32.88 -25.05 30.65
C PRO A 58 31.73 -25.76 31.35
N ASP A 59 31.95 -27.01 31.75
CA ASP A 59 31.01 -27.81 32.52
C ASP A 59 30.56 -27.05 33.79
N GLY A 60 29.26 -27.07 34.06
CA GLY A 60 28.66 -26.39 35.20
C GLY A 60 28.21 -24.95 34.97
N PHE A 61 28.52 -24.34 33.81
CA PHE A 61 28.08 -22.98 33.45
C PHE A 61 26.97 -22.96 32.36
N ALA A 62 26.70 -24.08 31.70
CA ALA A 62 25.62 -24.19 30.76
C ALA A 62 24.30 -24.53 31.49
N ALA A 63 23.24 -23.78 31.21
CA ALA A 63 21.92 -24.23 31.57
C ALA A 63 21.55 -25.37 30.57
N SER A 64 21.26 -26.56 31.13
CA SER A 64 20.91 -27.77 30.34
C SER A 64 19.68 -27.62 29.45
N GLU A 65 18.95 -26.54 29.64
CA GLU A 65 17.68 -26.22 28.96
C GLU A 65 17.83 -25.27 27.76
N LEU A 66 19.04 -24.73 27.51
CA LEU A 66 19.28 -23.83 26.38
C LEU A 66 19.33 -24.62 25.07
N THR A 67 18.50 -24.21 24.11
CA THR A 67 18.53 -24.72 22.73
C THR A 67 19.61 -23.99 21.93
N ASP A 68 20.12 -24.64 20.89
CA ASP A 68 21.10 -24.08 19.93
C ASP A 68 22.40 -23.52 20.57
N LEU A 69 22.74 -24.01 21.77
CA LEU A 69 23.91 -23.54 22.52
C LEU A 69 25.24 -23.79 21.79
N GLU A 70 25.31 -24.81 20.93
CA GLU A 70 26.53 -25.08 20.15
C GLU A 70 26.89 -23.92 19.22
N VAL A 71 25.88 -23.27 18.64
CA VAL A 71 26.06 -22.12 17.74
C VAL A 71 26.27 -20.85 18.54
N GLY A 72 25.49 -20.63 19.60
CA GLY A 72 25.53 -19.44 20.44
C GLY A 72 26.59 -19.44 21.56
N ALA A 73 27.41 -20.48 21.65
CA ALA A 73 28.39 -20.63 22.73
C ALA A 73 29.38 -19.46 22.85
N PRO A 74 29.97 -18.92 21.77
CA PRO A 74 30.89 -17.78 21.91
C PRO A 74 30.22 -16.54 22.50
N ASP A 75 29.01 -16.18 22.03
CA ASP A 75 28.27 -15.01 22.51
C ASP A 75 27.87 -15.15 23.97
N TYR A 76 27.38 -16.34 24.35
CA TYR A 76 26.98 -16.63 25.72
C TYR A 76 28.16 -16.62 26.69
N LEU A 77 29.28 -17.24 26.29
CA LEU A 77 30.52 -17.22 27.07
C LEU A 77 31.06 -15.78 27.24
N ALA A 78 31.09 -14.98 26.18
CA ALA A 78 31.52 -13.60 26.21
C ALA A 78 30.68 -12.79 27.19
N SER A 79 29.36 -13.01 27.20
CA SER A 79 28.43 -12.37 28.14
C SER A 79 28.69 -12.81 29.60
N LEU A 80 28.90 -14.11 29.83
CA LEU A 80 29.25 -14.61 31.19
C LEU A 80 30.56 -14.03 31.69
N ILE A 81 31.59 -13.97 30.85
CA ILE A 81 32.89 -13.39 31.17
C ILE A 81 32.75 -11.89 31.49
N ALA A 82 32.00 -11.16 30.65
CA ALA A 82 31.72 -9.75 30.87
C ALA A 82 31.01 -9.50 32.20
N ALA A 83 29.99 -10.31 32.51
CA ALA A 83 29.25 -10.21 33.77
C ALA A 83 30.11 -10.60 35.00
N SER A 84 30.97 -11.64 34.90
CA SER A 84 31.81 -12.09 36.00
C SER A 84 32.95 -11.12 36.30
N ASN A 85 33.40 -10.35 35.32
CA ASN A 85 34.49 -9.39 35.46
C ASN A 85 34.04 -7.93 35.58
N ASP A 86 32.73 -7.67 35.75
CA ASP A 86 32.13 -6.35 35.77
C ASP A 86 32.66 -5.44 34.63
N ALA A 87 32.65 -5.96 33.42
CA ALA A 87 33.18 -5.28 32.25
C ALA A 87 32.46 -3.94 31.99
N GLN A 88 33.18 -2.98 31.45
CA GLN A 88 32.60 -1.68 31.10
C GLN A 88 31.60 -1.78 29.97
N ARG A 89 31.82 -2.69 29.00
CA ARG A 89 30.95 -3.00 27.89
C ARG A 89 31.23 -4.38 27.32
N LEU A 90 30.23 -4.97 26.65
CA LEU A 90 30.39 -6.13 25.79
C LEU A 90 30.29 -5.65 24.32
N GLU A 91 31.22 -6.05 23.47
CA GLU A 91 31.13 -5.84 22.04
C GLU A 91 30.89 -7.17 21.29
N ILE A 92 29.85 -7.24 20.49
CA ILE A 92 29.56 -8.38 19.61
C ILE A 92 29.82 -7.93 18.17
N TRP A 93 30.74 -8.63 17.51
CA TRP A 93 31.16 -8.32 16.15
C TRP A 93 30.58 -9.33 15.18
N THR A 94 29.83 -8.83 14.20
CA THR A 94 29.10 -9.62 13.21
C THR A 94 29.34 -9.07 11.80
N ASP A 95 28.78 -9.68 10.78
CA ASP A 95 28.80 -9.20 9.39
C ASP A 95 27.70 -8.16 9.08
N MET A 96 26.83 -7.87 10.06
CA MET A 96 25.74 -6.89 9.96
C MET A 96 26.10 -5.57 10.66
N GLU A 97 25.53 -4.46 10.18
CA GLU A 97 25.75 -3.13 10.78
C GLU A 97 25.19 -3.00 12.22
N GLY A 98 24.30 -3.88 12.62
CA GLY A 98 23.56 -3.88 13.88
C GLY A 98 22.09 -4.20 13.69
N PHE A 99 21.28 -3.91 14.69
CA PHE A 99 19.84 -4.09 14.60
C PHE A 99 19.21 -3.06 13.66
N MET A 100 18.41 -3.54 12.72
CA MET A 100 17.68 -2.71 11.76
C MET A 100 16.21 -2.62 12.14
N THR A 101 15.53 -1.55 11.71
CA THR A 101 14.08 -1.36 11.93
C THR A 101 13.22 -2.43 11.28
N ALA A 102 13.73 -3.09 10.25
CA ALA A 102 13.19 -4.28 9.59
C ALA A 102 14.32 -4.98 8.82
N ASP A 103 14.07 -6.19 8.28
CA ASP A 103 15.03 -6.87 7.40
C ASP A 103 15.23 -6.07 6.10
N PRO A 104 16.45 -5.53 5.83
CA PRO A 104 16.72 -4.70 4.65
C PRO A 104 16.58 -5.45 3.31
N ARG A 105 16.58 -6.79 3.34
CA ARG A 105 16.30 -7.62 2.15
C ARG A 105 14.84 -7.52 1.74
N SER A 106 13.94 -7.31 2.70
CA SER A 106 12.49 -7.20 2.50
C SER A 106 12.00 -5.76 2.46
N VAL A 107 12.61 -4.88 3.26
CA VAL A 107 12.24 -3.46 3.41
C VAL A 107 13.46 -2.60 3.13
N LYS A 108 13.52 -2.00 1.95
CA LYS A 108 14.69 -1.22 1.52
C LYS A 108 14.90 0.10 2.27
N THR A 109 13.84 0.61 2.87
CA THR A 109 13.85 1.81 3.70
C THR A 109 14.22 1.54 5.15
N ALA A 110 14.54 0.27 5.50
CA ALA A 110 15.01 -0.07 6.83
C ALA A 110 16.34 0.62 7.15
N TYR A 111 16.47 1.11 8.37
CA TYR A 111 17.65 1.82 8.82
C TYR A 111 18.15 1.28 10.17
N LEU A 112 19.40 1.62 10.50
CA LEU A 112 20.07 1.15 11.71
C LEU A 112 19.43 1.76 12.97
N ILE A 113 19.13 0.91 13.94
CA ILE A 113 18.69 1.29 15.28
C ILE A 113 19.94 1.60 16.11
N LYS A 114 20.17 2.87 16.45
CA LYS A 114 21.36 3.27 17.18
C LYS A 114 21.36 2.81 18.64
N GLU A 115 20.20 2.86 19.30
CA GLU A 115 20.03 2.46 20.70
C GLU A 115 18.72 1.69 20.90
N MET A 116 18.75 0.66 21.74
CA MET A 116 17.58 -0.11 22.14
C MET A 116 17.73 -0.72 23.52
N SER A 117 16.61 -1.14 24.11
CA SER A 117 16.62 -1.87 25.38
C SER A 117 17.02 -3.33 25.21
N TYR A 118 17.44 -3.97 26.29
CA TYR A 118 17.69 -5.42 26.29
C TYR A 118 16.44 -6.21 25.94
N ARG A 119 15.26 -5.76 26.38
CA ARG A 119 14.00 -6.39 26.07
C ARG A 119 13.70 -6.34 24.57
N GLU A 120 13.80 -5.15 23.97
CA GLU A 120 13.62 -4.96 22.53
C GLU A 120 14.58 -5.84 21.72
N ALA A 121 15.86 -5.92 22.14
CA ALA A 121 16.85 -6.76 21.46
C ALA A 121 16.52 -8.25 21.56
N MET A 122 16.14 -8.73 22.76
CA MET A 122 15.73 -10.13 22.96
C MET A 122 14.50 -10.49 22.14
N GLU A 123 13.47 -9.62 22.12
CA GLU A 123 12.28 -9.84 21.32
C GLU A 123 12.59 -9.93 19.82
N LEU A 124 13.44 -9.05 19.29
CA LEU A 124 13.86 -9.11 17.89
C LEU A 124 14.61 -10.40 17.57
N CYS A 125 15.54 -10.82 18.43
CA CYS A 125 16.29 -12.06 18.24
C CYS A 125 15.36 -13.30 18.31
N ASN A 126 14.41 -13.33 19.23
CA ASN A 126 13.47 -14.45 19.36
C ASN A 126 12.51 -14.56 18.17
N PHE A 127 12.31 -13.46 17.43
CA PHE A 127 11.45 -13.39 16.25
C PHE A 127 12.20 -13.38 14.90
N GLY A 128 13.38 -14.03 14.84
CA GLY A 128 14.05 -14.31 13.58
C GLY A 128 15.14 -13.32 13.15
N VAL A 129 15.54 -12.38 14.01
CA VAL A 129 16.78 -11.62 13.79
C VAL A 129 17.95 -12.44 14.32
N ASP A 130 18.63 -13.11 13.43
CA ASP A 130 19.80 -13.94 13.75
C ASP A 130 21.09 -13.09 13.82
N LEU A 131 21.13 -12.21 14.83
CA LEU A 131 22.24 -11.28 15.02
C LEU A 131 23.04 -11.58 16.29
N ILE A 132 22.35 -11.97 17.35
CA ILE A 132 22.91 -12.34 18.66
C ILE A 132 22.13 -13.54 19.18
N TYR A 133 22.83 -14.48 19.77
CA TYR A 133 22.15 -15.55 20.52
C TYR A 133 21.39 -14.94 21.72
N SER A 134 20.06 -14.91 21.66
CA SER A 134 19.19 -14.18 22.62
C SER A 134 19.55 -14.45 24.11
N PRO A 135 19.81 -15.70 24.55
CA PRO A 135 20.21 -15.97 25.92
C PRO A 135 21.53 -15.31 26.35
N ALA A 136 22.40 -14.93 25.41
CA ALA A 136 23.64 -14.21 25.72
C ALA A 136 23.38 -12.81 26.29
N LEU A 137 22.21 -12.25 26.14
CA LEU A 137 21.85 -10.95 26.69
C LEU A 137 21.48 -11.01 28.17
N PHE A 138 21.15 -12.17 28.76
CA PHE A 138 20.74 -12.29 30.16
C PHE A 138 21.85 -11.93 31.18
N PRO A 139 23.10 -12.49 31.10
CA PRO A 139 24.12 -12.17 32.10
C PRO A 139 24.48 -10.68 32.14
N VAL A 140 24.65 -10.04 30.98
CA VAL A 140 25.00 -8.62 30.88
C VAL A 140 23.85 -7.70 31.29
N ASN A 141 22.61 -8.07 30.96
CA ASN A 141 21.41 -7.33 31.38
C ASN A 141 21.28 -7.32 32.91
N SER A 142 21.53 -8.46 33.59
CA SER A 142 21.47 -8.56 35.05
C SER A 142 22.44 -7.59 35.75
N LYS A 143 23.60 -7.38 35.17
CA LYS A 143 24.64 -6.47 35.62
C LYS A 143 24.49 -5.03 35.08
N GLY A 144 23.63 -4.81 34.07
CA GLY A 144 23.45 -3.52 33.42
C GLY A 144 24.65 -3.09 32.57
N ILE A 145 25.45 -4.04 32.08
CA ILE A 145 26.62 -3.81 31.24
C ILE A 145 26.15 -3.48 29.81
N PRO A 146 26.48 -2.31 29.22
CA PRO A 146 26.10 -1.99 27.86
C PRO A 146 26.67 -3.00 26.86
N THR A 147 25.85 -3.44 25.91
CA THR A 147 26.25 -4.31 24.79
C THR A 147 26.21 -3.54 23.48
N VAL A 148 27.29 -3.58 22.71
CA VAL A 148 27.39 -2.88 21.42
C VAL A 148 27.57 -3.91 20.31
N VAL A 149 26.69 -3.87 19.32
CA VAL A 149 26.79 -4.72 18.12
C VAL A 149 27.47 -3.93 17.02
N LYS A 150 28.53 -4.46 16.44
CA LYS A 150 29.37 -3.79 15.43
C LYS A 150 29.60 -4.67 14.21
N ASN A 151 29.82 -4.02 13.08
CA ASN A 151 30.17 -4.71 11.82
C ASN A 151 31.68 -4.92 11.71
N LEU A 152 32.06 -6.18 11.47
CA LEU A 152 33.46 -6.57 11.20
C LEU A 152 34.04 -5.89 9.96
N LEU A 153 33.20 -5.63 8.95
CA LEU A 153 33.62 -5.01 7.69
C LEU A 153 33.60 -3.48 7.76
N ASN A 154 32.94 -2.90 8.79
CA ASN A 154 32.86 -1.46 9.03
C ASN A 154 33.13 -1.14 10.53
N PRO A 155 34.36 -1.31 11.00
CA PRO A 155 34.70 -1.15 12.43
C PRO A 155 34.42 0.24 13.00
N ASN A 156 34.42 1.28 12.16
CA ASN A 156 34.14 2.67 12.54
C ASN A 156 32.66 3.01 12.53
N GLY A 157 31.79 2.08 12.08
CA GLY A 157 30.34 2.26 12.13
C GLY A 157 29.84 2.42 13.56
N SER A 158 28.73 3.18 13.74
CA SER A 158 28.16 3.42 15.06
C SER A 158 27.64 2.14 15.74
N GLY A 159 27.20 1.17 14.94
CA GLY A 159 26.57 -0.04 15.45
C GLY A 159 25.27 0.22 16.22
N THR A 160 24.80 -0.80 16.94
CA THR A 160 23.66 -0.70 17.84
C THR A 160 24.12 -0.87 19.29
N THR A 161 23.75 0.09 20.16
CA THR A 161 24.02 0.01 21.60
C THR A 161 22.78 -0.49 22.35
N ILE A 162 22.91 -1.59 23.08
CA ILE A 162 21.86 -2.19 23.92
C ILE A 162 22.09 -1.80 25.35
N LYS A 163 21.09 -1.19 26.00
CA LYS A 163 21.18 -0.67 27.39
C LYS A 163 19.97 -1.11 28.21
N LYS A 164 20.06 -1.01 29.52
CA LYS A 164 18.96 -1.31 30.45
C LYS A 164 17.82 -0.29 30.32
N THR A 165 18.14 0.96 30.11
CA THR A 165 17.21 2.07 29.89
C THR A 165 17.70 2.89 28.71
N CYS A 166 16.81 3.12 27.71
CA CYS A 166 17.09 4.00 26.59
C CYS A 166 16.32 5.31 26.74
N GLU A 167 16.91 6.41 26.32
CA GLU A 167 16.17 7.65 26.18
C GLU A 167 15.07 7.43 25.12
N SER A 168 13.87 7.87 25.45
CA SER A 168 12.74 7.75 24.55
C SER A 168 13.04 8.51 23.24
N SER A 169 13.17 7.78 22.15
CA SER A 169 13.34 8.38 20.81
C SER A 169 12.04 9.00 20.26
N GLY A 170 10.99 9.07 21.09
CA GLY A 170 9.65 9.53 20.66
C GLY A 170 8.87 8.53 19.79
N LYS A 171 9.51 7.47 19.29
CA LYS A 171 8.86 6.44 18.48
C LYS A 171 8.31 5.32 19.35
N SER A 172 7.05 4.95 19.12
CA SER A 172 6.37 3.89 19.89
C SER A 172 6.88 2.49 19.54
N ILE A 173 7.34 2.29 18.30
CA ILE A 173 7.84 1.03 17.76
C ILE A 173 9.32 1.17 17.46
N ARG A 174 10.10 0.14 17.79
CA ARG A 174 11.53 0.08 17.60
C ARG A 174 11.94 -0.75 16.39
N GLY A 175 11.26 -1.87 16.16
CA GLY A 175 11.56 -2.76 15.04
C GLY A 175 10.39 -3.65 14.67
N VAL A 176 10.47 -4.19 13.46
CA VAL A 176 9.58 -5.23 12.95
C VAL A 176 10.42 -6.42 12.54
N SER A 177 10.07 -7.59 13.03
CA SER A 177 10.74 -8.84 12.70
C SER A 177 9.76 -9.86 12.15
N SER A 178 10.26 -10.92 11.52
CA SER A 178 9.43 -11.97 10.97
C SER A 178 10.10 -13.34 10.97
N ILE A 179 9.27 -14.37 11.11
CA ILE A 179 9.65 -15.77 10.91
C ILE A 179 8.89 -16.26 9.69
N ASP A 180 9.61 -16.67 8.66
CA ASP A 180 9.02 -17.28 7.47
C ASP A 180 8.74 -18.78 7.70
N ASP A 181 7.79 -19.32 6.94
CA ASP A 181 7.47 -20.75 6.93
C ASP A 181 7.01 -21.30 8.30
N VAL A 182 5.89 -20.80 8.77
CA VAL A 182 5.23 -21.23 10.01
C VAL A 182 3.88 -21.90 9.72
N SER A 183 3.44 -22.72 10.66
CA SER A 183 2.13 -23.38 10.62
C SER A 183 1.36 -23.12 11.91
N LEU A 184 0.04 -22.94 11.77
CA LEU A 184 -0.89 -22.77 12.89
C LEU A 184 -1.64 -24.07 13.11
N ILE A 185 -1.48 -24.65 14.30
CA ILE A 185 -2.18 -25.86 14.74
C ILE A 185 -3.33 -25.44 15.65
N THR A 186 -4.54 -25.86 15.35
CA THR A 186 -5.73 -25.53 16.12
C THR A 186 -6.38 -26.77 16.69
N LEU A 187 -6.50 -26.82 18.02
CA LEU A 187 -7.29 -27.78 18.76
C LEU A 187 -8.59 -27.10 19.20
N SER A 188 -9.74 -27.69 18.90
CA SER A 188 -11.05 -27.10 19.21
C SER A 188 -12.09 -28.15 19.60
N GLY A 189 -12.93 -27.81 20.57
CA GLY A 189 -14.04 -28.64 21.01
C GLY A 189 -14.73 -28.12 22.27
N THR A 190 -15.97 -28.52 22.47
CA THR A 190 -16.79 -28.07 23.59
C THR A 190 -16.30 -28.58 24.93
N SER A 191 -15.57 -29.71 24.95
CA SER A 191 -15.02 -30.30 26.17
C SER A 191 -13.77 -29.62 26.72
N MET A 192 -13.28 -28.58 26.07
CA MET A 192 -12.16 -27.78 26.58
C MET A 192 -12.63 -26.73 27.58
N ALA A 193 -13.83 -26.20 27.41
CA ALA A 193 -14.36 -25.12 28.25
C ALA A 193 -14.53 -25.58 29.71
N GLY A 194 -13.93 -24.86 30.65
CA GLY A 194 -13.99 -25.13 32.09
C GLY A 194 -13.21 -26.36 32.56
N VAL A 195 -12.41 -26.99 31.69
CA VAL A 195 -11.57 -28.15 32.06
C VAL A 195 -10.16 -27.70 32.43
N VAL A 196 -9.82 -27.89 33.69
CA VAL A 196 -8.48 -27.54 34.20
C VAL A 196 -7.44 -28.54 33.65
N GLY A 197 -6.27 -27.97 33.21
CA GLY A 197 -5.12 -28.79 32.82
C GLY A 197 -5.03 -29.14 31.32
N VAL A 198 -5.95 -28.69 30.47
CA VAL A 198 -5.84 -28.89 29.01
C VAL A 198 -4.54 -28.30 28.44
N ASN A 199 -4.22 -27.05 28.80
CA ASN A 199 -3.00 -26.41 28.36
C ASN A 199 -1.75 -27.15 28.85
N CYS A 200 -1.75 -27.67 30.09
CA CYS A 200 -0.66 -28.46 30.60
C CYS A 200 -0.39 -29.69 29.72
N ARG A 201 -1.45 -30.45 29.37
CA ARG A 201 -1.34 -31.62 28.49
C ARG A 201 -0.79 -31.26 27.10
N ILE A 202 -1.26 -30.15 26.50
CA ILE A 202 -0.79 -29.65 25.21
C ILE A 202 0.69 -29.37 25.27
N PHE A 203 1.14 -28.47 26.16
CA PHE A 203 2.53 -28.06 26.23
C PHE A 203 3.47 -29.16 26.69
N THR A 204 3.03 -30.07 27.58
CA THR A 204 3.81 -31.25 27.92
C THR A 204 4.04 -32.15 26.70
N ALA A 205 2.99 -32.41 25.93
CA ALA A 205 3.11 -33.24 24.73
C ALA A 205 4.08 -32.63 23.71
N LEU A 206 4.00 -31.32 23.46
CA LEU A 206 4.93 -30.62 22.56
C LEU A 206 6.39 -30.59 23.10
N ALA A 207 6.55 -30.39 24.43
CA ALA A 207 7.87 -30.35 25.07
C ALA A 207 8.58 -31.70 25.02
N LEU A 208 7.89 -32.80 25.21
CA LEU A 208 8.44 -34.16 25.10
C LEU A 208 8.98 -34.43 23.69
N GLU A 209 8.36 -33.87 22.68
CA GLU A 209 8.82 -33.93 21.28
C GLU A 209 9.82 -32.83 20.90
N ARG A 210 10.24 -32.00 21.86
CA ARG A 210 11.11 -30.84 21.62
C ARG A 210 10.58 -29.88 20.54
N ILE A 211 9.28 -29.67 20.51
CA ILE A 211 8.60 -28.76 19.60
C ILE A 211 8.41 -27.41 20.29
N SER A 212 8.96 -26.36 19.73
CA SER A 212 8.80 -24.99 20.24
C SER A 212 7.49 -24.38 19.74
N ALA A 213 6.68 -23.84 20.67
CA ALA A 213 5.47 -23.07 20.39
C ALA A 213 5.82 -21.56 20.59
N PHE A 214 5.91 -20.79 19.50
CA PHE A 214 6.30 -19.38 19.58
C PHE A 214 5.10 -18.42 19.61
N LEU A 215 3.91 -18.87 19.24
CA LEU A 215 2.66 -18.10 19.30
C LEU A 215 1.57 -18.98 19.89
N VAL A 216 0.81 -18.45 20.85
CA VAL A 216 -0.31 -19.14 21.47
C VAL A 216 -1.50 -18.21 21.54
N CYS A 217 -2.62 -18.62 20.94
CA CYS A 217 -3.88 -17.89 20.97
C CYS A 217 -4.98 -18.78 21.51
N GLN A 218 -5.63 -18.36 22.59
CA GLN A 218 -6.77 -19.07 23.18
C GLN A 218 -8.00 -18.18 23.12
N SER A 219 -9.14 -18.75 22.71
CA SER A 219 -10.41 -18.05 22.75
C SER A 219 -10.88 -17.81 24.19
N ALA A 220 -11.51 -16.68 24.46
CA ALA A 220 -12.07 -16.39 25.78
C ALA A 220 -13.15 -17.39 26.23
N SER A 221 -13.78 -18.10 25.29
CA SER A 221 -14.72 -19.20 25.55
C SER A 221 -14.05 -20.52 25.95
N GLU A 222 -12.70 -20.55 25.94
CA GLU A 222 -11.91 -21.78 26.20
C GLU A 222 -12.23 -22.96 25.27
N THR A 223 -12.98 -22.77 24.20
CA THR A 223 -13.39 -23.83 23.25
C THR A 223 -12.35 -24.10 22.17
N GLY A 224 -11.26 -23.34 22.12
CA GLY A 224 -10.20 -23.53 21.13
C GLY A 224 -8.90 -22.88 21.52
N ILE A 225 -7.80 -23.56 21.19
CA ILE A 225 -6.43 -23.05 21.29
C ILE A 225 -5.74 -23.21 19.94
N SER A 226 -5.04 -22.18 19.51
CA SER A 226 -4.23 -22.18 18.30
C SER A 226 -2.78 -21.93 18.65
N ILE A 227 -1.87 -22.72 18.07
CA ILE A 227 -0.45 -22.73 18.41
C ILE A 227 0.36 -22.58 17.14
N GLY A 228 1.24 -21.57 17.09
CA GLY A 228 2.18 -21.36 16.01
C GLY A 228 3.46 -22.18 16.24
N VAL A 229 3.81 -23.00 15.26
CA VAL A 229 5.03 -23.80 15.25
C VAL A 229 5.76 -23.66 13.92
N SER A 230 7.04 -24.04 13.86
CA SER A 230 7.75 -24.16 12.58
C SER A 230 7.07 -25.17 11.68
N SER A 231 6.96 -24.89 10.38
CA SER A 231 6.31 -25.82 9.43
C SER A 231 6.98 -27.19 9.39
N LYS A 232 8.29 -27.28 9.65
CA LYS A 232 9.01 -28.57 9.76
C LYS A 232 8.48 -29.46 10.88
N ASP A 233 7.92 -28.87 11.94
CA ASP A 233 7.43 -29.59 13.11
C ASP A 233 5.91 -29.82 13.06
N ALA A 234 5.19 -29.21 12.13
CA ALA A 234 3.74 -29.17 12.09
C ALA A 234 3.09 -30.57 12.09
N SER A 235 3.57 -31.48 11.24
CA SER A 235 3.02 -32.86 11.16
C SER A 235 3.30 -33.66 12.43
N ARG A 236 4.47 -33.48 13.04
CA ARG A 236 4.82 -34.16 14.29
C ARG A 236 3.98 -33.59 15.46
N ALA A 237 3.83 -32.28 15.51
CA ALA A 237 2.97 -31.63 16.50
C ALA A 237 1.51 -32.05 16.37
N GLN A 238 0.97 -32.15 15.15
CA GLN A 238 -0.38 -32.67 14.92
C GLN A 238 -0.54 -34.09 15.46
N SER A 239 0.38 -35.00 15.09
CA SER A 239 0.33 -36.39 15.46
C SER A 239 0.37 -36.60 16.99
N VAL A 240 1.26 -35.85 17.69
CA VAL A 240 1.38 -36.00 19.16
C VAL A 240 0.17 -35.42 19.87
N LEU A 241 -0.41 -34.32 19.36
CA LEU A 241 -1.64 -33.75 19.95
C LEU A 241 -2.84 -34.64 19.70
N ASP A 242 -3.05 -35.17 18.50
CA ASP A 242 -4.13 -36.11 18.20
C ASP A 242 -4.01 -37.37 19.02
N TRP A 243 -2.79 -37.88 19.26
CA TRP A 243 -2.56 -39.02 20.16
C TRP A 243 -2.88 -38.68 21.64
N THR A 244 -2.42 -37.52 22.11
CA THR A 244 -2.63 -37.05 23.50
C THR A 244 -4.10 -36.87 23.83
N PHE A 245 -4.92 -36.49 22.85
CA PHE A 245 -6.36 -36.23 22.98
C PHE A 245 -7.21 -37.26 22.23
N ALA A 246 -6.64 -38.45 21.92
CA ALA A 246 -7.35 -39.50 21.16
C ALA A 246 -8.73 -39.86 21.74
N ARG A 247 -8.82 -40.01 23.06
CA ARG A 247 -10.06 -40.33 23.73
C ARG A 247 -11.16 -39.29 23.55
N GLU A 248 -10.77 -38.02 23.61
CA GLU A 248 -11.68 -36.87 23.46
C GLU A 248 -12.09 -36.71 21.98
N ILE A 249 -11.20 -37.06 21.06
CA ILE A 249 -11.46 -37.05 19.60
C ILE A 249 -12.42 -38.24 19.28
N ASP A 250 -12.13 -39.42 19.76
CA ASP A 250 -12.95 -40.62 19.49
C ASP A 250 -14.37 -40.49 19.99
N ASN A 251 -14.58 -39.84 21.13
CA ASN A 251 -15.92 -39.61 21.68
C ASN A 251 -16.62 -38.35 21.13
N GLY A 252 -15.98 -37.62 20.18
CA GLY A 252 -16.53 -36.46 19.52
C GLY A 252 -16.56 -35.19 20.36
N SER A 253 -15.93 -35.15 21.54
CA SER A 253 -15.87 -33.97 22.40
C SER A 253 -14.77 -32.97 21.97
N LEU A 254 -13.77 -33.44 21.23
CA LEU A 254 -12.80 -32.64 20.51
C LEU A 254 -12.82 -32.98 19.01
N SER A 255 -12.56 -31.98 18.18
CA SER A 255 -12.27 -32.23 16.75
C SER A 255 -10.81 -32.62 16.58
N PRO A 256 -10.48 -33.46 15.58
CA PRO A 256 -9.08 -33.68 15.19
C PRO A 256 -8.39 -32.35 14.96
N THR A 257 -7.10 -32.27 15.32
CA THR A 257 -6.31 -31.04 15.16
C THR A 257 -6.26 -30.57 13.71
N LYS A 258 -6.49 -29.29 13.50
CA LYS A 258 -6.41 -28.67 12.17
C LYS A 258 -5.06 -27.97 12.03
N VAL A 259 -4.40 -28.20 10.89
CA VAL A 259 -3.16 -27.53 10.53
C VAL A 259 -3.41 -26.57 9.38
N LYS A 260 -3.05 -25.29 9.55
CA LYS A 260 -2.99 -24.28 8.49
C LYS A 260 -1.53 -23.93 8.25
N GLY A 261 -0.99 -24.37 7.13
CA GLY A 261 0.37 -24.08 6.68
C GLY A 261 0.45 -22.85 5.80
N SER A 262 1.62 -22.64 5.20
CA SER A 262 1.93 -21.51 4.31
C SER A 262 1.69 -20.14 4.97
N LEU A 263 2.04 -20.01 6.25
CA LEU A 263 1.95 -18.77 7.01
C LEU A 263 3.35 -18.20 7.28
N ALA A 264 3.39 -16.92 7.61
CA ALA A 264 4.54 -16.23 8.18
C ALA A 264 4.10 -15.49 9.44
N ALA A 265 4.96 -15.47 10.46
CA ALA A 265 4.77 -14.70 11.67
C ALA A 265 5.45 -13.33 11.51
N VAL A 266 4.79 -12.28 11.94
CA VAL A 266 5.32 -10.92 12.01
C VAL A 266 5.17 -10.42 13.43
N SER A 267 6.21 -9.80 13.97
CA SER A 267 6.19 -9.17 15.28
C SER A 267 6.59 -7.70 15.20
N VAL A 268 5.80 -6.84 15.80
CA VAL A 268 6.06 -5.41 15.97
C VAL A 268 6.51 -5.19 17.40
N ILE A 269 7.70 -4.61 17.59
CA ILE A 269 8.40 -4.57 18.86
C ILE A 269 8.74 -3.13 19.26
N GLY A 270 8.51 -2.78 20.54
CA GLY A 270 8.88 -1.49 21.09
C GLY A 270 8.38 -1.29 22.52
N ASP A 271 9.27 -0.90 23.43
CA ASP A 271 8.93 -0.67 24.84
C ASP A 271 7.95 0.50 25.07
N ASN A 272 7.91 1.46 24.15
CA ASN A 272 7.01 2.62 24.24
C ASN A 272 5.57 2.33 23.78
N MET A 273 5.27 1.13 23.29
CA MET A 273 3.89 0.76 22.89
C MET A 273 2.95 0.74 24.11
N ARG A 274 3.45 0.34 25.26
CA ARG A 274 2.68 0.14 26.50
C ARG A 274 1.83 1.35 26.92
N ASN A 275 2.28 2.54 26.67
CA ASN A 275 1.58 3.76 27.09
C ASN A 275 1.10 4.61 25.91
N THR A 276 1.07 4.02 24.72
CA THR A 276 0.66 4.72 23.50
C THR A 276 -0.67 4.16 22.98
N PRO A 277 -1.80 4.81 23.31
CA PRO A 277 -3.11 4.37 22.83
C PRO A 277 -3.17 4.33 21.29
N GLY A 278 -3.86 3.33 20.76
CA GLY A 278 -4.15 3.25 19.33
C GLY A 278 -3.15 2.48 18.47
N ILE A 279 -1.99 2.04 18.98
CA ILE A 279 -0.98 1.30 18.22
C ILE A 279 -1.54 0.05 17.55
N ALA A 280 -2.23 -0.80 18.30
CA ALA A 280 -2.88 -2.00 17.74
C ALA A 280 -3.94 -1.63 16.69
N GLY A 281 -4.74 -0.58 16.94
CA GLY A 281 -5.71 -0.06 15.98
C GLY A 281 -5.05 0.40 14.68
N GLN A 282 -3.96 1.18 14.77
CA GLN A 282 -3.19 1.64 13.60
C GLN A 282 -2.59 0.45 12.84
N LEU A 283 -2.00 -0.53 13.54
CA LEU A 283 -1.42 -1.73 12.95
C LEU A 283 -2.45 -2.50 12.11
N PHE A 284 -3.56 -2.91 12.73
CA PHE A 284 -4.56 -3.71 12.05
C PHE A 284 -5.34 -2.93 10.99
N ALA A 285 -5.56 -1.62 11.17
CA ALA A 285 -6.11 -0.76 10.14
C ALA A 285 -5.18 -0.63 8.93
N THR A 286 -3.87 -0.53 9.15
CA THR A 286 -2.86 -0.50 8.07
C THR A 286 -2.86 -1.80 7.28
N LEU A 287 -2.86 -2.95 7.95
CA LEU A 287 -2.94 -4.26 7.29
C LEU A 287 -4.24 -4.39 6.49
N GLY A 288 -5.39 -4.09 7.12
CA GLY A 288 -6.71 -4.19 6.48
C GLY A 288 -6.87 -3.31 5.25
N ARG A 289 -6.43 -2.04 5.29
CA ARG A 289 -6.44 -1.12 4.13
C ARG A 289 -5.62 -1.62 2.96
N ASN A 290 -4.61 -2.43 3.22
CA ASN A 290 -3.76 -3.03 2.20
C ASN A 290 -4.20 -4.44 1.79
N GLY A 291 -5.40 -4.88 2.20
CA GLY A 291 -5.97 -6.18 1.85
C GLY A 291 -5.23 -7.37 2.49
N ILE A 292 -4.56 -7.16 3.62
CA ILE A 292 -3.81 -8.19 4.34
C ILE A 292 -4.69 -8.76 5.46
N SER A 293 -4.98 -10.06 5.39
CA SER A 293 -5.76 -10.78 6.40
C SER A 293 -4.86 -11.36 7.48
N VAL A 294 -5.22 -11.16 8.74
CA VAL A 294 -4.52 -11.72 9.91
C VAL A 294 -5.21 -13.01 10.33
N SER A 295 -4.46 -14.13 10.38
CA SER A 295 -4.99 -15.45 10.75
C SER A 295 -5.07 -15.67 12.25
N ALA A 296 -4.13 -15.14 13.02
CA ALA A 296 -4.06 -15.18 14.47
C ALA A 296 -3.18 -14.04 14.95
N PHE A 297 -3.37 -13.55 16.17
CA PHE A 297 -2.48 -12.57 16.80
C PHE A 297 -2.40 -12.77 18.31
N ALA A 298 -1.31 -12.34 18.90
CA ALA A 298 -1.08 -12.31 20.33
C ALA A 298 -0.35 -11.01 20.74
N GLN A 299 -0.69 -10.51 21.90
CA GLN A 299 0.01 -9.44 22.60
C GLN A 299 0.19 -9.86 24.05
N ASP A 300 1.38 -9.71 24.60
CA ASP A 300 1.64 -10.04 25.99
C ASP A 300 1.24 -8.90 26.94
N ALA A 301 1.24 -9.19 28.24
CA ALA A 301 0.92 -8.21 29.28
C ALA A 301 1.98 -7.12 29.45
N SER A 302 3.19 -7.30 28.90
CA SER A 302 4.23 -6.26 28.88
C SER A 302 3.95 -5.17 27.84
N GLU A 303 3.07 -5.49 26.87
CA GLU A 303 2.73 -4.63 25.74
C GLU A 303 3.95 -4.20 24.91
N SER A 304 5.05 -4.97 25.00
CA SER A 304 6.31 -4.67 24.30
C SER A 304 6.35 -5.27 22.88
N ASN A 305 5.46 -6.21 22.57
CA ASN A 305 5.31 -6.76 21.24
C ASN A 305 3.84 -7.02 20.86
N ILE A 306 3.56 -7.00 19.56
CA ILE A 306 2.33 -7.51 18.95
C ILE A 306 2.76 -8.45 17.84
N SER A 307 2.46 -9.74 18.02
CA SER A 307 2.81 -10.80 17.06
C SER A 307 1.57 -11.32 16.38
N PHE A 308 1.64 -11.55 15.07
CA PHE A 308 0.50 -12.03 14.30
C PHE A 308 0.94 -12.88 13.09
N LEU A 309 0.00 -13.67 12.56
CA LEU A 309 0.22 -14.55 11.41
C LEU A 309 -0.51 -14.03 10.18
N VAL A 310 0.20 -14.00 9.08
CA VAL A 310 -0.33 -13.68 7.74
C VAL A 310 -0.04 -14.83 6.76
N ASP A 311 -0.71 -14.83 5.62
CA ASP A 311 -0.32 -15.71 4.52
C ASP A 311 1.12 -15.42 4.10
N ARG A 312 1.91 -16.46 3.83
CA ARG A 312 3.33 -16.33 3.47
C ARG A 312 3.55 -15.43 2.26
N SER A 313 2.63 -15.48 1.30
CA SER A 313 2.69 -14.62 0.10
C SER A 313 2.53 -13.13 0.42
N GLN A 314 1.94 -12.78 1.57
CA GLN A 314 1.72 -11.42 2.03
C GLN A 314 2.83 -10.90 2.96
N LEU A 315 3.81 -11.72 3.34
CA LEU A 315 4.85 -11.35 4.31
C LEU A 315 5.58 -10.06 3.92
N ARG A 316 6.14 -10.01 2.73
CA ARG A 316 6.90 -8.84 2.26
C ARG A 316 6.04 -7.58 2.22
N LYS A 317 4.78 -7.70 1.76
CA LYS A 317 3.84 -6.58 1.74
C LYS A 317 3.55 -6.12 3.16
N SER A 318 3.31 -7.04 4.11
CA SER A 318 3.06 -6.72 5.52
C SER A 318 4.19 -5.94 6.15
N LEU A 319 5.44 -6.39 5.98
CA LEU A 319 6.62 -5.71 6.50
C LEU A 319 6.74 -4.28 5.97
N ASN A 320 6.53 -4.09 4.68
CA ASN A 320 6.63 -2.76 4.05
C ASN A 320 5.53 -1.82 4.54
N VAL A 321 4.24 -2.25 4.57
CA VAL A 321 3.16 -1.36 5.02
C VAL A 321 3.26 -0.99 6.49
N ILE A 322 3.76 -1.90 7.35
CA ILE A 322 3.99 -1.62 8.75
C ILE A 322 5.16 -0.64 8.90
N HIS A 323 6.27 -0.92 8.22
CA HIS A 323 7.43 -0.04 8.26
C HIS A 323 7.08 1.36 7.76
N ASP A 324 6.35 1.45 6.67
CA ASP A 324 5.83 2.70 6.14
C ASP A 324 4.95 3.44 7.16
N SER A 325 4.05 2.75 7.84
CA SER A 325 3.11 3.35 8.78
C SER A 325 3.73 3.83 10.10
N PHE A 326 4.81 3.18 10.58
CA PHE A 326 5.35 3.42 11.92
C PHE A 326 6.77 3.97 11.96
N PHE A 327 7.59 3.66 10.96
CA PHE A 327 8.98 4.11 10.92
C PHE A 327 9.22 5.24 9.95
N LEU A 328 8.24 5.58 9.18
CA LEU A 328 8.36 6.72 8.33
C LEU A 328 8.93 7.88 9.01
N SER A 329 9.85 7.76 8.81
CA SER A 329 10.68 8.68 8.79
C SER A 329 10.55 9.75 7.81
N GLU A 330 10.72 9.68 6.69
CA GLU A 330 10.75 10.83 5.82
C GLU A 330 9.67 10.82 4.74
N TYR A 331 9.22 9.64 4.21
CA TYR A 331 8.33 9.62 3.05
C TYR A 331 7.28 8.51 3.10
N GLN A 332 6.03 8.87 2.86
CA GLN A 332 4.97 7.94 2.50
C GLN A 332 5.19 7.50 1.04
N GLU A 333 5.15 6.20 0.76
CA GLU A 333 5.36 5.70 -0.59
C GLU A 333 4.05 5.29 -1.25
N LEU A 334 3.83 5.79 -2.50
CA LEU A 334 2.73 5.42 -3.37
C LEU A 334 3.29 4.75 -4.64
N ASN A 335 2.80 3.55 -4.95
CA ASN A 335 3.30 2.74 -6.06
C ASN A 335 2.30 2.73 -7.22
N ILE A 336 2.69 3.33 -8.34
CA ILE A 336 1.82 3.62 -9.49
C ILE A 336 2.06 2.62 -10.61
N PHE A 337 0.98 1.99 -11.08
CA PHE A 337 0.91 1.24 -12.33
C PHE A 337 0.13 2.08 -13.34
N LEU A 338 0.80 2.68 -14.31
CA LEU A 338 0.18 3.52 -15.33
C LEU A 338 -0.10 2.72 -16.60
N CYS A 339 -1.37 2.62 -16.97
CA CYS A 339 -1.81 2.03 -18.22
C CYS A 339 -2.34 3.12 -19.17
N GLY A 340 -1.79 3.16 -20.39
CA GLY A 340 -2.14 4.16 -21.38
C GLY A 340 -1.23 5.39 -21.32
N VAL A 341 -0.13 5.37 -22.07
CA VAL A 341 0.85 6.47 -22.17
C VAL A 341 0.71 7.24 -23.49
N GLY A 342 -0.52 7.45 -23.91
CA GLY A 342 -0.87 8.39 -24.97
C GLY A 342 -0.78 9.84 -24.49
N THR A 343 -1.65 10.69 -25.04
CA THR A 343 -1.63 12.14 -24.80
C THR A 343 -1.75 12.50 -23.32
N VAL A 344 -2.64 11.87 -22.55
CA VAL A 344 -2.85 12.16 -21.12
C VAL A 344 -1.75 11.51 -20.25
N GLY A 345 -1.51 10.20 -20.45
CA GLY A 345 -0.57 9.47 -19.58
C GLY A 345 0.87 9.94 -19.71
N SER A 346 1.33 10.37 -20.92
CA SER A 346 2.66 10.96 -21.07
C SER A 346 2.81 12.30 -20.33
N ARG A 347 1.76 13.13 -20.31
CA ARG A 347 1.75 14.37 -19.53
C ARG A 347 1.75 14.11 -18.02
N LEU A 348 1.01 13.08 -17.60
CA LEU A 348 1.02 12.66 -16.19
C LEU A 348 2.42 12.23 -15.72
N ILE A 349 3.17 11.47 -16.52
CA ILE A 349 4.56 11.11 -16.20
C ILE A 349 5.39 12.38 -16.01
N GLY A 350 5.29 13.34 -16.93
CA GLY A 350 6.02 14.61 -16.82
C GLY A 350 5.64 15.42 -15.58
N GLN A 351 4.37 15.46 -15.21
CA GLN A 351 3.90 16.11 -13.98
C GLN A 351 4.42 15.39 -12.72
N ILE A 352 4.42 14.06 -12.68
CA ILE A 352 5.00 13.28 -11.58
C ILE A 352 6.49 13.59 -11.44
N GLN A 353 7.26 13.58 -12.54
CA GLN A 353 8.68 13.90 -12.51
C GLN A 353 8.94 15.33 -11.97
N SER A 354 8.19 16.32 -12.46
CA SER A 354 8.38 17.72 -12.05
C SER A 354 8.00 18.00 -10.59
N GLN A 355 7.03 17.26 -10.04
CA GLN A 355 6.54 17.47 -8.66
C GLN A 355 7.22 16.56 -7.63
N ARG A 356 7.95 15.52 -8.07
CA ARG A 356 8.48 14.48 -7.19
C ARG A 356 9.28 15.03 -6.00
N GLN A 357 10.22 15.95 -6.26
CA GLN A 357 11.06 16.52 -5.19
C GLN A 357 10.22 17.37 -4.22
N LYS A 358 9.35 18.22 -4.75
CA LYS A 358 8.45 19.05 -3.93
C LYS A 358 7.55 18.21 -3.02
N LEU A 359 6.99 17.11 -3.54
CA LEU A 359 6.15 16.21 -2.74
C LEU A 359 6.94 15.53 -1.63
N MET A 360 8.19 15.18 -1.89
CA MET A 360 9.09 14.64 -0.86
C MET A 360 9.37 15.68 0.22
N ASP A 361 9.68 16.92 -0.16
CA ASP A 361 10.12 17.94 0.78
C ASP A 361 8.96 18.56 1.59
N GLU A 362 7.79 18.78 0.96
CA GLU A 362 6.66 19.47 1.59
C GLU A 362 5.63 18.52 2.21
N HIS A 363 5.48 17.31 1.67
CA HIS A 363 4.42 16.38 2.06
C HIS A 363 4.91 15.03 2.54
N ASN A 364 6.23 14.83 2.59
CA ASN A 364 6.82 13.53 2.92
C ASN A 364 6.22 12.39 2.07
N LEU A 365 5.95 12.67 0.78
CA LEU A 365 5.36 11.71 -0.15
C LEU A 365 6.33 11.38 -1.29
N LYS A 366 6.66 10.10 -1.43
CA LYS A 366 7.40 9.54 -2.56
C LYS A 366 6.43 8.85 -3.52
N ILE A 367 6.31 9.36 -4.74
CA ILE A 367 5.59 8.67 -5.81
C ILE A 367 6.57 7.80 -6.58
N ASN A 368 6.28 6.51 -6.64
CA ASN A 368 7.09 5.49 -7.27
C ASN A 368 6.31 4.88 -8.45
N VAL A 369 6.74 5.11 -9.68
CA VAL A 369 6.13 4.47 -10.85
C VAL A 369 6.78 3.10 -11.02
N VAL A 370 6.03 2.04 -10.74
CA VAL A 370 6.50 0.65 -10.76
C VAL A 370 6.08 -0.12 -12.01
N GLY A 371 5.14 0.44 -12.78
CA GLY A 371 4.70 -0.15 -14.04
C GLY A 371 4.21 0.91 -15.03
N ILE A 372 4.60 0.75 -16.30
CA ILE A 372 4.09 1.53 -17.43
C ILE A 372 3.65 0.55 -18.50
N ALA A 373 2.41 0.71 -19.01
CA ALA A 373 1.86 -0.17 -20.02
C ALA A 373 1.25 0.62 -21.20
N ARG A 374 1.43 0.09 -22.42
CA ARG A 374 0.83 0.59 -23.65
C ARG A 374 0.41 -0.60 -24.52
N SER A 375 -0.82 -0.61 -25.00
CA SER A 375 -1.40 -1.62 -25.90
C SER A 375 -0.87 -3.06 -25.77
N VAL A 376 0.34 -3.31 -26.26
CA VAL A 376 0.98 -4.64 -26.32
C VAL A 376 2.34 -4.71 -25.61
N LYS A 377 2.79 -3.62 -24.99
CA LYS A 377 4.09 -3.51 -24.30
C LYS A 377 3.91 -3.02 -22.88
N GLY A 378 4.68 -3.60 -21.96
CA GLY A 378 4.73 -3.20 -20.57
C GLY A 378 6.15 -3.21 -20.03
N LEU A 379 6.44 -2.25 -19.17
CA LEU A 379 7.70 -2.10 -18.44
C LEU A 379 7.38 -2.12 -16.94
N PHE A 380 7.99 -3.03 -16.19
CA PHE A 380 7.70 -3.21 -14.77
C PHE A 380 8.98 -3.33 -13.97
N ASN A 381 9.05 -2.65 -12.83
CA ASN A 381 10.12 -2.77 -11.87
C ASN A 381 9.58 -2.52 -10.47
N ARG A 382 9.70 -3.51 -9.59
CA ARG A 382 9.20 -3.45 -8.22
C ARG A 382 9.80 -2.29 -7.39
N ASP A 383 11.03 -1.93 -7.68
CA ASP A 383 11.78 -0.90 -6.95
C ASP A 383 11.59 0.52 -7.52
N GLY A 384 10.76 0.61 -8.56
CA GLY A 384 10.49 1.83 -9.31
C GLY A 384 11.24 1.92 -10.62
N LEU A 385 10.60 2.58 -11.57
CA LEU A 385 11.15 2.84 -12.89
C LEU A 385 11.89 4.17 -12.87
N ASP A 386 13.04 4.19 -13.53
CA ASP A 386 13.65 5.44 -13.96
C ASP A 386 12.85 6.00 -15.13
N LEU A 387 12.26 7.17 -14.90
CA LEU A 387 11.38 7.82 -15.86
C LEU A 387 12.13 8.62 -16.95
N ASP A 388 13.44 8.68 -16.87
CA ASP A 388 14.23 9.27 -17.95
C ASP A 388 14.27 8.28 -19.12
N ASN A 389 13.91 8.77 -20.31
CA ASN A 389 13.82 7.96 -21.55
C ASN A 389 12.90 6.74 -21.44
N TRP A 390 11.80 6.85 -20.63
CA TRP A 390 10.86 5.77 -20.43
C TRP A 390 10.26 5.24 -21.74
N GLN A 391 10.13 6.09 -22.77
CA GLN A 391 9.59 5.72 -24.08
C GLN A 391 10.46 4.64 -24.74
N GLU A 392 11.78 4.87 -24.78
CA GLU A 392 12.75 3.93 -25.38
C GLU A 392 12.77 2.62 -24.59
N LYS A 393 12.81 2.70 -23.26
CA LYS A 393 12.77 1.54 -22.37
C LYS A 393 11.50 0.70 -22.53
N LEU A 394 10.36 1.35 -22.82
CA LEU A 394 9.07 0.67 -23.04
C LEU A 394 9.06 -0.12 -24.34
N GLU A 395 9.77 0.30 -25.39
CA GLU A 395 9.89 -0.46 -26.64
C GLU A 395 10.62 -1.80 -26.42
N ASP A 396 11.55 -1.87 -25.47
CA ASP A 396 12.23 -3.09 -25.04
C ASP A 396 11.44 -3.86 -23.97
N GLY A 397 10.28 -3.35 -23.56
CA GLY A 397 9.42 -3.95 -22.54
C GLY A 397 8.82 -5.30 -22.96
N ILE A 398 8.25 -6.00 -21.97
CA ILE A 398 7.62 -7.31 -22.19
C ILE A 398 6.34 -7.17 -23.00
N SER A 399 6.00 -8.19 -23.79
CA SER A 399 4.69 -8.25 -24.44
C SER A 399 3.59 -8.52 -23.43
N ILE A 400 2.53 -7.72 -23.44
CA ILE A 400 1.39 -7.82 -22.52
C ILE A 400 0.06 -7.97 -23.26
N THR A 401 -0.87 -8.65 -22.59
CA THR A 401 -2.31 -8.67 -22.85
C THR A 401 -3.02 -8.10 -21.62
N PRO A 402 -4.31 -7.80 -21.66
CA PRO A 402 -5.05 -7.37 -20.46
C PRO A 402 -4.90 -8.35 -19.28
N ASP A 403 -5.02 -9.66 -19.52
CA ASP A 403 -4.83 -10.67 -18.47
C ASP A 403 -3.41 -10.66 -17.90
N LYS A 404 -2.41 -10.57 -18.76
CA LYS A 404 -1.01 -10.52 -18.31
C LYS A 404 -0.72 -9.22 -17.55
N LEU A 405 -1.31 -8.10 -17.96
CA LEU A 405 -1.23 -6.84 -17.20
C LEU A 405 -1.81 -6.99 -15.79
N ARG A 406 -3.00 -7.61 -15.68
CA ARG A 406 -3.62 -7.93 -14.39
C ARG A 406 -2.69 -8.77 -13.52
N ASP A 407 -2.16 -9.85 -14.10
CA ASP A 407 -1.32 -10.81 -13.39
C ASP A 407 0.00 -10.17 -12.92
N GLU A 408 0.62 -9.29 -13.73
CA GLU A 408 1.81 -8.51 -13.33
C GLU A 408 1.49 -7.55 -12.17
N VAL A 409 0.43 -6.76 -12.27
CA VAL A 409 0.04 -5.80 -11.22
C VAL A 409 -0.27 -6.51 -9.90
N ILE A 410 -1.05 -7.59 -9.94
CA ILE A 410 -1.42 -8.35 -8.74
C ILE A 410 -0.23 -9.18 -8.24
N GLY A 411 0.51 -9.83 -9.14
CA GLY A 411 1.63 -10.70 -8.81
C GLY A 411 2.81 -9.98 -8.18
N MET A 412 3.04 -8.72 -8.50
CA MET A 412 4.03 -7.89 -7.81
C MET A 412 3.72 -7.71 -6.32
N ASN A 413 2.45 -7.74 -5.92
CA ASN A 413 2.02 -7.66 -4.53
C ASN A 413 2.73 -6.52 -3.75
N ILE A 414 2.69 -5.30 -4.29
CA ILE A 414 3.32 -4.12 -3.71
C ILE A 414 2.28 -3.39 -2.84
N PHE A 415 2.72 -2.85 -1.69
CA PHE A 415 1.88 -2.04 -0.81
C PHE A 415 1.52 -0.69 -1.45
N ASN A 416 0.46 -0.04 -0.96
CA ASN A 416 -0.02 1.28 -1.44
C ASN A 416 -0.04 1.37 -2.98
N SER A 417 -0.54 0.33 -3.63
CA SER A 417 -0.60 0.25 -5.09
C SER A 417 -1.79 1.01 -5.64
N VAL A 418 -1.54 1.76 -6.71
CA VAL A 418 -2.56 2.49 -7.47
C VAL A 418 -2.44 2.12 -8.94
N PHE A 419 -3.50 1.56 -9.50
CA PHE A 419 -3.63 1.37 -10.95
C PHE A 419 -4.25 2.62 -11.56
N VAL A 420 -3.56 3.23 -12.51
CA VAL A 420 -3.96 4.46 -13.19
C VAL A 420 -4.30 4.13 -14.64
N ASP A 421 -5.56 4.29 -15.02
CA ASP A 421 -6.04 4.03 -16.40
C ASP A 421 -6.24 5.33 -17.18
N CYS A 422 -5.32 5.61 -18.09
CA CYS A 422 -5.41 6.70 -19.06
C CYS A 422 -5.78 6.18 -20.49
N THR A 423 -6.44 5.02 -20.58
CA THR A 423 -6.90 4.43 -21.86
C THR A 423 -8.38 4.74 -22.13
N ALA A 424 -8.86 4.30 -23.29
CA ALA A 424 -10.28 4.22 -23.64
C ALA A 424 -10.71 2.74 -23.87
N SER A 425 -9.94 1.78 -23.32
CA SER A 425 -10.16 0.35 -23.54
C SER A 425 -11.22 -0.21 -22.60
N GLN A 426 -12.18 -0.95 -23.16
CA GLN A 426 -13.17 -1.69 -22.40
C GLN A 426 -12.54 -2.89 -21.66
N GLU A 427 -11.56 -3.54 -22.28
CA GLU A 427 -10.85 -4.67 -21.68
C GLU A 427 -10.07 -4.26 -20.42
N ILE A 428 -9.42 -3.09 -20.45
CA ILE A 428 -8.72 -2.56 -19.27
C ILE A 428 -9.70 -2.16 -18.16
N ALA A 429 -10.82 -1.50 -18.53
CA ALA A 429 -11.85 -1.15 -17.56
C ALA A 429 -12.50 -2.37 -16.88
N ALA A 430 -12.53 -3.52 -17.55
CA ALA A 430 -13.04 -4.77 -16.98
C ALA A 430 -12.14 -5.37 -15.86
N LEU A 431 -10.87 -4.98 -15.80
CA LEU A 431 -9.92 -5.46 -14.76
C LEU A 431 -10.08 -4.77 -13.41
N TYR A 432 -10.85 -3.69 -13.33
CA TYR A 432 -10.93 -2.89 -12.08
C TYR A 432 -11.45 -3.69 -10.89
N GLU A 433 -12.36 -4.63 -11.12
CA GLU A 433 -12.87 -5.50 -10.07
C GLU A 433 -11.75 -6.35 -9.45
N ASP A 434 -10.90 -6.93 -10.29
CA ASP A 434 -9.76 -7.75 -9.84
C ASP A 434 -8.77 -6.91 -9.03
N PHE A 435 -8.44 -5.70 -9.51
CA PHE A 435 -7.52 -4.80 -8.81
C PHE A 435 -8.07 -4.37 -7.45
N LEU A 436 -9.31 -3.86 -7.41
CA LEU A 436 -9.93 -3.41 -6.17
C LEU A 436 -10.05 -4.55 -5.15
N SER A 437 -10.41 -5.78 -5.61
CA SER A 437 -10.54 -6.97 -4.75
C SER A 437 -9.21 -7.42 -4.16
N LYS A 438 -8.08 -7.03 -4.77
CA LYS A 438 -6.72 -7.36 -4.31
C LYS A 438 -6.01 -6.20 -3.58
N GLY A 439 -6.77 -5.18 -3.16
CA GLY A 439 -6.24 -4.07 -2.38
C GLY A 439 -5.45 -3.05 -3.23
N VAL A 440 -5.69 -3.00 -4.55
CA VAL A 440 -5.11 -1.99 -5.45
C VAL A 440 -6.16 -0.91 -5.70
N SER A 441 -5.84 0.35 -5.39
CA SER A 441 -6.71 1.48 -5.70
C SER A 441 -6.73 1.73 -7.21
N VAL A 442 -7.83 2.26 -7.74
CA VAL A 442 -7.99 2.57 -9.17
C VAL A 442 -8.26 4.06 -9.34
N VAL A 443 -7.48 4.69 -10.22
CA VAL A 443 -7.71 6.06 -10.72
C VAL A 443 -7.94 5.98 -12.22
N ALA A 444 -9.08 6.46 -12.71
CA ALA A 444 -9.48 6.26 -14.09
C ALA A 444 -9.84 7.56 -14.82
N ALA A 445 -9.10 7.88 -15.89
CA ALA A 445 -9.57 8.80 -16.92
C ALA A 445 -10.54 8.09 -17.90
N ASN A 446 -10.53 6.77 -17.91
CA ASN A 446 -11.42 5.92 -18.69
C ASN A 446 -12.84 5.95 -18.13
N LYS A 447 -13.79 6.43 -18.91
CA LYS A 447 -15.19 6.62 -18.49
C LYS A 447 -16.02 5.34 -18.49
N ILE A 448 -15.53 4.25 -19.11
CA ILE A 448 -16.33 3.05 -19.39
C ILE A 448 -16.87 2.41 -18.13
N ALA A 449 -16.04 2.18 -17.12
CA ALA A 449 -16.47 1.53 -15.88
C ALA A 449 -17.51 2.37 -15.12
N ALA A 450 -17.26 3.68 -14.98
CA ALA A 450 -18.15 4.59 -14.27
C ALA A 450 -19.51 4.82 -14.98
N SER A 451 -19.53 4.70 -16.33
CA SER A 451 -20.75 4.82 -17.15
C SER A 451 -21.38 3.48 -17.56
N SER A 452 -20.80 2.35 -17.16
CA SER A 452 -21.34 0.99 -17.43
C SER A 452 -22.72 0.78 -16.78
N SER A 453 -23.27 -0.43 -16.74
CA SER A 453 -24.52 -0.68 -16.01
C SER A 453 -24.45 -0.21 -14.55
N TYR A 454 -25.54 0.30 -14.01
CA TYR A 454 -25.59 0.73 -12.61
C TYR A 454 -25.16 -0.37 -11.64
N THR A 455 -25.48 -1.62 -11.96
CA THR A 455 -25.09 -2.78 -11.15
C THR A 455 -23.57 -2.94 -11.07
N ASN A 456 -22.86 -2.81 -12.22
CA ASN A 456 -21.41 -2.90 -12.25
C ASN A 456 -20.76 -1.71 -11.53
N TYR A 457 -21.21 -0.48 -11.80
CA TYR A 457 -20.74 0.72 -11.08
C TYR A 457 -20.89 0.55 -9.55
N LYS A 458 -22.08 0.14 -9.08
CA LYS A 458 -22.35 -0.08 -7.66
C LYS A 458 -21.43 -1.14 -7.06
N ARG A 459 -21.23 -2.24 -7.79
CA ARG A 459 -20.34 -3.33 -7.37
C ARG A 459 -18.90 -2.85 -7.16
N LEU A 460 -18.35 -2.07 -8.11
CA LEU A 460 -17.00 -1.52 -7.98
C LEU A 460 -16.88 -0.58 -6.76
N LYS A 461 -17.87 0.27 -6.51
CA LYS A 461 -17.92 1.15 -5.34
C LYS A 461 -18.03 0.35 -4.02
N GLU A 462 -18.78 -0.74 -4.00
CA GLU A 462 -18.92 -1.63 -2.84
C GLU A 462 -17.61 -2.38 -2.55
N ILE A 463 -16.96 -2.94 -3.56
CA ILE A 463 -15.66 -3.60 -3.42
C ILE A 463 -14.62 -2.61 -2.89
N SER A 464 -14.52 -1.44 -3.51
CA SER A 464 -13.62 -0.37 -3.07
C SER A 464 -13.80 -0.04 -1.58
N ARG A 465 -15.05 0.11 -1.13
CA ARG A 465 -15.39 0.39 0.28
C ARG A 465 -15.01 -0.77 1.20
N ASN A 466 -15.35 -2.00 0.81
CA ASN A 466 -15.12 -3.19 1.63
C ASN A 466 -13.63 -3.52 1.78
N GLN A 467 -12.84 -3.25 0.74
CA GLN A 467 -11.39 -3.46 0.76
C GLN A 467 -10.62 -2.25 1.31
N GLY A 468 -11.29 -1.13 1.60
CA GLY A 468 -10.65 0.08 2.09
C GLY A 468 -9.73 0.78 1.07
N VAL A 469 -9.90 0.48 -0.22
CA VAL A 469 -9.20 1.12 -1.34
C VAL A 469 -10.06 2.16 -2.03
N LYS A 470 -9.49 2.94 -2.95
CA LYS A 470 -10.20 4.00 -3.66
C LYS A 470 -10.48 3.62 -5.11
N PHE A 471 -11.68 4.00 -5.59
CA PHE A 471 -12.03 4.03 -7.01
C PHE A 471 -12.41 5.47 -7.36
N LEU A 472 -11.47 6.20 -7.98
CA LEU A 472 -11.54 7.63 -8.28
C LEU A 472 -11.55 7.84 -9.81
N PHE A 473 -12.32 8.82 -10.26
CA PHE A 473 -12.51 9.09 -11.69
C PHE A 473 -12.97 10.53 -11.94
N GLU A 474 -12.39 11.50 -11.21
CA GLU A 474 -12.73 12.93 -11.33
C GLU A 474 -12.70 13.41 -12.78
N THR A 475 -11.69 12.97 -13.53
CA THR A 475 -11.47 13.41 -14.91
C THR A 475 -12.46 12.86 -15.93
N ASN A 476 -13.36 11.98 -15.53
CA ASN A 476 -14.41 11.48 -16.40
C ASN A 476 -15.40 12.57 -16.82
N VAL A 477 -15.50 13.65 -16.01
CA VAL A 477 -16.35 14.81 -16.33
C VAL A 477 -15.58 16.10 -16.06
N GLY A 478 -15.44 16.96 -17.09
CA GLY A 478 -14.84 18.29 -16.93
C GLY A 478 -13.32 18.31 -16.82
N ALA A 479 -12.63 17.30 -17.33
CA ALA A 479 -11.16 17.19 -17.27
C ALA A 479 -10.64 17.33 -15.82
N GLY A 480 -9.91 18.37 -15.48
CA GLY A 480 -9.37 18.59 -14.13
C GLY A 480 -10.26 19.45 -13.21
N LEU A 481 -11.50 19.75 -13.62
CA LEU A 481 -12.44 20.49 -12.76
C LEU A 481 -12.89 19.63 -11.56
N PRO A 482 -12.93 20.18 -10.34
CA PRO A 482 -13.33 19.44 -9.14
C PRO A 482 -14.86 19.31 -9.05
N ILE A 483 -15.44 18.42 -9.84
CA ILE A 483 -16.89 18.26 -9.97
C ILE A 483 -17.40 17.08 -9.15
N ILE A 484 -16.84 15.89 -9.39
CA ILE A 484 -17.24 14.64 -8.72
C ILE A 484 -16.89 14.72 -7.24
N GLY A 485 -15.70 15.18 -6.91
CA GLY A 485 -15.28 15.43 -5.54
C GLY A 485 -16.22 16.38 -4.82
N THR A 486 -16.58 17.53 -5.43
CA THR A 486 -17.53 18.49 -4.88
C THR A 486 -18.91 17.88 -4.63
N ILE A 487 -19.45 17.11 -5.59
CA ILE A 487 -20.73 16.40 -5.43
C ILE A 487 -20.67 15.43 -4.24
N ASN A 488 -19.59 14.68 -4.13
CA ASN A 488 -19.40 13.73 -3.04
C ASN A 488 -19.27 14.43 -1.67
N ASP A 489 -18.53 15.54 -1.59
CA ASP A 489 -18.37 16.32 -0.36
C ASP A 489 -19.73 16.93 0.11
N LEU A 490 -20.52 17.47 -0.82
CA LEU A 490 -21.87 17.94 -0.53
C LEU A 490 -22.74 16.82 0.04
N ARG A 491 -22.78 15.67 -0.62
CA ARG A 491 -23.59 14.52 -0.17
C ARG A 491 -23.10 13.95 1.15
N ASN A 492 -21.79 13.78 1.32
CA ASN A 492 -21.21 13.24 2.55
C ASN A 492 -21.43 14.17 3.75
N SER A 493 -21.54 15.49 3.51
CA SER A 493 -21.92 16.47 4.53
C SER A 493 -23.44 16.58 4.77
N GLY A 494 -24.25 15.72 4.15
CA GLY A 494 -25.69 15.64 4.33
C GLY A 494 -26.50 16.58 3.45
N ASP A 495 -25.93 17.19 2.41
CA ASP A 495 -26.66 17.93 1.40
C ASP A 495 -27.26 17.00 0.33
N ARG A 496 -28.29 17.42 -0.34
CA ARG A 496 -28.94 16.68 -1.42
C ARG A 496 -28.94 17.47 -2.71
N ILE A 497 -28.38 16.88 -3.76
CA ILE A 497 -28.42 17.47 -5.10
C ILE A 497 -29.85 17.34 -5.64
N LEU A 498 -30.51 18.45 -5.91
CA LEU A 498 -31.88 18.48 -6.44
C LEU A 498 -31.87 18.52 -7.95
N LYS A 499 -31.04 19.41 -8.53
CA LYS A 499 -30.94 19.59 -9.98
C LYS A 499 -29.48 19.83 -10.38
N MET A 500 -29.08 19.28 -11.50
CA MET A 500 -27.82 19.58 -12.19
C MET A 500 -28.11 20.00 -13.60
N GLU A 501 -27.51 21.09 -14.04
CA GLU A 501 -27.54 21.54 -15.44
C GLU A 501 -26.09 21.72 -15.91
N ALA A 502 -25.73 21.16 -17.06
CA ALA A 502 -24.35 21.13 -17.50
C ALA A 502 -24.19 21.31 -19.00
N VAL A 503 -23.20 22.10 -19.40
CA VAL A 503 -22.63 22.11 -20.76
C VAL A 503 -21.27 21.46 -20.66
N VAL A 504 -21.18 20.19 -21.08
CA VAL A 504 -19.99 19.33 -20.86
C VAL A 504 -19.40 18.72 -22.14
N SER A 505 -19.82 19.23 -23.31
CA SER A 505 -19.23 18.91 -24.61
C SER A 505 -18.45 20.11 -25.15
N GLY A 506 -17.15 20.01 -25.20
CA GLY A 506 -16.30 21.04 -25.83
C GLY A 506 -16.60 21.20 -27.31
N THR A 507 -16.83 20.10 -28.04
CA THR A 507 -17.17 20.06 -29.46
C THR A 507 -18.46 20.82 -29.74
N LEU A 508 -19.54 20.48 -29.05
CA LEU A 508 -20.85 21.10 -29.26
C LEU A 508 -20.84 22.57 -28.83
N ASN A 509 -20.13 22.91 -27.75
CA ASN A 509 -19.99 24.28 -27.31
C ASN A 509 -19.19 25.11 -28.35
N PHE A 510 -18.14 24.56 -28.93
CA PHE A 510 -17.39 25.19 -30.02
C PHE A 510 -18.30 25.43 -31.23
N ILE A 511 -19.09 24.43 -31.69
CA ILE A 511 -20.01 24.55 -32.82
C ILE A 511 -20.98 25.68 -32.61
N PHE A 512 -21.69 25.72 -31.45
CA PHE A 512 -22.71 26.72 -31.17
C PHE A 512 -22.18 28.10 -30.78
N ASN A 513 -20.88 28.23 -30.48
CA ASN A 513 -20.21 29.52 -30.33
C ASN A 513 -19.66 30.07 -31.66
N THR A 514 -19.35 29.20 -32.63
CA THR A 514 -18.70 29.58 -33.90
C THR A 514 -19.70 29.89 -35.00
N ILE A 515 -20.90 29.25 -34.97
CA ILE A 515 -21.95 29.49 -35.94
C ILE A 515 -22.29 30.99 -36.03
N SER A 516 -22.22 31.56 -37.26
CA SER A 516 -22.44 32.98 -37.52
C SER A 516 -23.11 33.18 -38.88
N GLU A 517 -23.32 34.44 -39.25
CA GLU A 517 -23.87 34.80 -40.57
C GLU A 517 -22.96 34.33 -41.71
N ASP A 518 -21.63 34.39 -41.49
CA ASP A 518 -20.62 34.03 -42.46
C ASP A 518 -20.20 32.57 -42.38
N ILE A 519 -20.53 31.85 -41.27
CA ILE A 519 -20.11 30.47 -41.03
C ILE A 519 -21.35 29.63 -40.73
N PRO A 520 -21.88 28.91 -41.76
CA PRO A 520 -23.07 28.06 -41.59
C PRO A 520 -22.77 26.85 -40.70
N PHE A 521 -23.82 26.18 -40.21
CA PHE A 521 -23.72 25.04 -39.29
C PHE A 521 -22.83 23.92 -39.86
N SER A 522 -23.03 23.54 -41.14
CA SER A 522 -22.24 22.49 -41.79
C SER A 522 -20.76 22.79 -41.83
N GLN A 523 -20.38 24.07 -42.06
CA GLN A 523 -19.00 24.51 -42.08
C GLN A 523 -18.41 24.51 -40.63
N THR A 524 -19.21 24.89 -39.64
CA THR A 524 -18.79 24.89 -38.24
C THR A 524 -18.44 23.46 -37.78
N VAL A 525 -19.24 22.45 -38.20
CA VAL A 525 -18.93 21.04 -37.89
C VAL A 525 -17.63 20.58 -38.56
N ARG A 526 -17.35 21.03 -39.81
CA ARG A 526 -16.08 20.76 -40.50
C ARG A 526 -14.89 21.39 -39.76
N MET A 527 -15.03 22.65 -39.37
CA MET A 527 -14.00 23.37 -38.59
C MET A 527 -13.71 22.68 -37.26
N ALA A 528 -14.74 22.19 -36.55
CA ALA A 528 -14.56 21.43 -35.32
C ALA A 528 -13.68 20.18 -35.54
N LYS A 529 -13.88 19.46 -36.64
CA LYS A 529 -13.06 18.31 -37.03
C LYS A 529 -11.62 18.72 -37.39
N GLU A 530 -11.45 19.71 -38.22
CA GLU A 530 -10.15 20.19 -38.71
C GLU A 530 -9.27 20.73 -37.59
N GLN A 531 -9.88 21.37 -36.58
CA GLN A 531 -9.19 21.90 -35.40
C GLN A 531 -9.02 20.88 -34.28
N GLY A 532 -9.49 19.62 -34.48
CA GLY A 532 -9.31 18.55 -33.49
C GLY A 532 -10.24 18.64 -32.27
N PHE A 533 -11.34 19.42 -32.36
CA PHE A 533 -12.36 19.45 -31.32
C PHE A 533 -13.37 18.29 -31.44
N SER A 534 -13.49 17.68 -32.61
CA SER A 534 -14.42 16.58 -32.88
C SER A 534 -13.68 15.27 -33.12
N GLU A 535 -14.33 14.18 -32.78
CA GLU A 535 -13.91 12.82 -33.16
C GLU A 535 -13.76 12.69 -34.70
N PRO A 536 -13.01 11.69 -35.22
CA PRO A 536 -12.89 11.46 -36.66
C PRO A 536 -14.24 11.34 -37.37
N ASP A 537 -15.23 10.76 -36.68
CA ASP A 537 -16.64 10.75 -37.09
C ASP A 537 -17.44 11.72 -36.21
N PRO A 538 -17.81 12.93 -36.70
CA PRO A 538 -18.50 13.93 -35.88
C PRO A 538 -19.90 13.49 -35.42
N ARG A 539 -20.49 12.44 -36.02
CA ARG A 539 -21.75 11.89 -35.54
C ARG A 539 -21.69 11.38 -34.14
N VAL A 540 -20.53 10.92 -33.69
CA VAL A 540 -20.29 10.51 -32.30
C VAL A 540 -20.53 11.68 -31.32
N ASP A 541 -19.99 12.86 -31.63
CA ASP A 541 -20.19 14.06 -30.83
C ASP A 541 -21.62 14.60 -30.93
N LEU A 542 -22.15 14.65 -32.17
CA LEU A 542 -23.49 15.17 -32.46
C LEU A 542 -24.63 14.30 -31.91
N SER A 543 -24.37 12.99 -31.68
CA SER A 543 -25.30 12.09 -31.00
C SER A 543 -25.46 12.37 -29.51
N GLY A 544 -24.54 13.16 -28.93
CA GLY A 544 -24.52 13.44 -27.50
C GLY A 544 -24.13 12.26 -26.60
N THR A 545 -23.62 11.17 -27.19
CA THR A 545 -23.29 9.94 -26.43
C THR A 545 -22.29 10.22 -25.27
N ASP A 546 -21.25 11.05 -25.49
CA ASP A 546 -20.30 11.43 -24.42
C ASP A 546 -20.98 12.30 -23.35
N VAL A 547 -21.92 13.17 -23.74
CA VAL A 547 -22.71 13.99 -22.82
C VAL A 547 -23.64 13.10 -21.96
N ILE A 548 -24.26 12.08 -22.57
CA ILE A 548 -25.06 11.09 -21.83
C ILE A 548 -24.20 10.35 -20.79
N ARG A 549 -23.02 9.85 -21.19
CA ARG A 549 -22.09 9.18 -20.29
C ARG A 549 -21.72 10.06 -19.09
N LYS A 550 -21.37 11.31 -19.35
CA LYS A 550 -21.01 12.28 -18.31
C LYS A 550 -22.21 12.56 -17.37
N LEU A 551 -23.41 12.76 -17.94
CA LEU A 551 -24.62 12.96 -17.15
C LEU A 551 -24.94 11.76 -16.26
N VAL A 552 -24.81 10.54 -16.78
CA VAL A 552 -25.01 9.30 -16.00
C VAL A 552 -24.02 9.22 -14.83
N ILE A 553 -22.73 9.50 -15.08
CA ILE A 553 -21.70 9.52 -14.03
C ILE A 553 -22.05 10.52 -12.93
N LEU A 554 -22.34 11.78 -13.29
CA LEU A 554 -22.69 12.82 -12.35
C LEU A 554 -23.97 12.48 -11.56
N SER A 555 -24.98 11.93 -12.24
CA SER A 555 -26.24 11.54 -11.60
C SER A 555 -26.05 10.43 -10.56
N ARG A 556 -25.18 9.46 -10.84
CA ARG A 556 -24.84 8.38 -9.92
C ARG A 556 -24.10 8.90 -8.69
N GLU A 557 -23.12 9.77 -8.90
CA GLU A 557 -22.38 10.40 -7.80
C GLU A 557 -23.30 11.33 -6.98
N ALA A 558 -24.33 11.96 -7.62
CA ALA A 558 -25.39 12.68 -6.93
C ALA A 558 -26.40 11.77 -6.17
N GLY A 559 -26.28 10.44 -6.31
CA GLY A 559 -27.10 9.45 -5.58
C GLY A 559 -28.29 8.90 -6.33
N TYR A 560 -28.44 9.23 -7.60
CA TYR A 560 -29.53 8.74 -8.42
C TYR A 560 -29.17 7.44 -9.14
N ARG A 561 -30.12 6.53 -9.26
CA ARG A 561 -29.97 5.31 -10.06
C ARG A 561 -30.34 5.60 -11.50
N VAL A 562 -29.36 5.74 -12.37
CA VAL A 562 -29.51 6.09 -13.77
C VAL A 562 -28.62 5.21 -14.64
N ASN A 563 -29.15 4.69 -15.74
CA ASN A 563 -28.43 4.05 -16.82
C ASN A 563 -28.45 4.92 -18.08
N MET A 564 -27.66 4.57 -19.09
CA MET A 564 -27.62 5.37 -20.33
C MET A 564 -28.97 5.38 -21.08
N GLU A 565 -29.69 4.27 -21.03
CA GLU A 565 -31.02 4.11 -21.59
C GLU A 565 -32.14 4.91 -20.90
N ASP A 566 -31.90 5.35 -19.67
CA ASP A 566 -32.85 6.17 -18.90
C ASP A 566 -32.77 7.66 -19.26
N VAL A 567 -31.80 8.06 -20.10
CA VAL A 567 -31.59 9.46 -20.47
C VAL A 567 -32.41 9.80 -21.72
N GLU A 568 -33.32 10.76 -21.57
CA GLU A 568 -34.08 11.28 -22.70
C GLU A 568 -33.17 12.14 -23.61
N ALA A 569 -32.90 11.65 -24.82
CA ALA A 569 -32.06 12.33 -25.79
C ALA A 569 -32.89 13.10 -26.84
N ASN A 570 -33.01 14.40 -26.62
CA ASN A 570 -33.68 15.33 -27.57
C ASN A 570 -32.62 15.93 -28.49
N LEU A 571 -32.31 15.17 -29.58
CA LEU A 571 -31.29 15.58 -30.55
C LEU A 571 -31.79 16.69 -31.45
N PHE A 572 -30.90 17.60 -31.82
CA PHE A 572 -31.17 18.76 -32.69
C PHE A 572 -31.00 18.42 -34.20
N ILE A 573 -30.45 17.23 -34.51
CA ILE A 573 -30.28 16.69 -35.84
C ILE A 573 -31.21 15.49 -36.00
N PRO A 574 -31.92 15.33 -37.18
CA PRO A 574 -32.78 14.18 -37.43
C PRO A 574 -32.01 12.85 -37.35
N LYS A 575 -32.67 11.80 -36.87
CA LYS A 575 -32.06 10.45 -36.75
C LYS A 575 -31.48 9.93 -38.05
N SER A 576 -32.09 10.27 -39.19
CA SER A 576 -31.63 9.86 -40.53
C SER A 576 -30.22 10.29 -40.90
N PHE A 577 -29.63 11.28 -40.17
CA PHE A 577 -28.24 11.68 -40.33
C PHE A 577 -27.27 10.76 -39.61
N PHE A 578 -27.73 9.96 -38.66
CA PHE A 578 -26.90 9.00 -37.94
C PHE A 578 -26.93 7.60 -38.60
N ASP A 579 -27.96 7.30 -39.39
CA ASP A 579 -28.18 5.99 -39.96
C ASP A 579 -27.64 5.86 -41.43
N CYS A 580 -26.83 6.83 -41.89
CA CYS A 580 -26.25 6.88 -43.23
C CYS A 580 -24.72 6.66 -43.21
N SER A 581 -24.08 6.55 -44.38
CA SER A 581 -22.62 6.52 -44.47
C SER A 581 -22.01 7.87 -44.04
N LEU A 582 -20.72 7.89 -43.67
CA LEU A 582 -20.02 9.14 -43.31
C LEU A 582 -19.94 10.12 -44.51
N GLU A 583 -19.80 9.60 -45.73
CA GLU A 583 -19.79 10.38 -46.96
C GLU A 583 -21.17 11.01 -47.22
N GLU A 584 -22.23 10.24 -47.07
CA GLU A 584 -23.59 10.73 -47.19
C GLU A 584 -23.95 11.73 -46.10
N PHE A 585 -23.51 11.52 -44.89
CA PHE A 585 -23.65 12.51 -43.80
C PHE A 585 -23.03 13.87 -44.18
N TRP A 586 -21.79 13.89 -44.68
CA TRP A 586 -21.14 15.13 -45.10
C TRP A 586 -21.81 15.79 -46.30
N ALA A 587 -22.36 15.01 -47.22
CA ALA A 587 -23.09 15.53 -48.39
C ALA A 587 -24.43 16.17 -47.98
N ARG A 588 -25.12 15.60 -47.03
CA ARG A 588 -26.44 16.05 -46.55
C ARG A 588 -26.39 17.13 -45.48
N LEU A 589 -25.27 17.27 -44.75
CA LEU A 589 -25.18 18.22 -43.63
C LEU A 589 -25.60 19.65 -44.00
N PRO A 590 -25.31 20.21 -45.20
CA PRO A 590 -25.77 21.53 -45.61
C PRO A 590 -27.31 21.69 -45.69
N GLU A 591 -28.07 20.57 -45.76
CA GLU A 591 -29.55 20.63 -45.73
C GLU A 591 -30.08 21.29 -44.45
N LEU A 592 -29.25 21.31 -43.38
CA LEU A 592 -29.60 21.89 -42.10
C LEU A 592 -29.24 23.37 -41.95
N ASP A 593 -28.45 23.94 -42.87
CA ASP A 593 -27.89 25.27 -42.74
C ASP A 593 -28.96 26.36 -42.70
N GLU A 594 -29.96 26.29 -43.58
CA GLU A 594 -31.07 27.27 -43.65
C GLU A 594 -31.86 27.33 -42.35
N LYS A 595 -32.18 26.16 -41.78
CA LYS A 595 -32.87 26.06 -40.47
C LYS A 595 -32.06 26.70 -39.38
N PHE A 596 -30.80 26.33 -39.25
CA PHE A 596 -29.94 26.86 -38.19
C PHE A 596 -29.68 28.36 -38.32
N GLU A 597 -29.56 28.89 -39.54
CA GLU A 597 -29.41 30.33 -39.78
C GLU A 597 -30.69 31.11 -39.42
N SER A 598 -31.85 30.60 -39.80
CA SER A 598 -33.15 31.21 -39.45
C SER A 598 -33.33 31.29 -37.91
N ASP A 599 -33.07 30.16 -37.24
CA ASP A 599 -33.17 30.12 -35.76
C ASP A 599 -32.11 31.00 -35.10
N ARG A 600 -30.87 31.07 -35.63
CA ARG A 600 -29.80 31.93 -35.11
C ARG A 600 -30.19 33.42 -35.16
N LYS A 601 -30.78 33.87 -36.29
CA LYS A 601 -31.27 35.25 -36.45
C LYS A 601 -32.37 35.59 -35.44
N ARG A 602 -33.32 34.65 -35.25
CA ARG A 602 -34.37 34.79 -34.24
C ARG A 602 -33.78 34.92 -32.83
N LEU A 603 -32.88 34.03 -32.43
CA LEU A 603 -32.26 34.04 -31.12
C LEU A 603 -31.43 35.28 -30.87
N LYS A 604 -30.72 35.77 -31.89
CA LYS A 604 -29.96 37.05 -31.80
C LYS A 604 -30.89 38.20 -31.49
N ALA A 605 -32.04 38.27 -32.16
CA ALA A 605 -33.06 39.30 -31.93
C ALA A 605 -33.68 39.22 -30.55
N GLU A 606 -33.82 37.99 -29.99
CA GLU A 606 -34.37 37.75 -28.64
C GLU A 606 -33.31 37.84 -27.54
N GLY A 607 -32.05 38.10 -27.81
CA GLY A 607 -30.97 38.11 -26.84
C GLY A 607 -30.67 36.74 -26.23
N LYS A 608 -30.84 35.66 -27.03
CA LYS A 608 -30.62 34.28 -26.61
C LYS A 608 -29.47 33.65 -27.39
N ARG A 609 -28.91 32.55 -26.83
CA ARG A 609 -27.92 31.69 -27.48
C ARG A 609 -28.26 30.22 -27.32
N TRP A 610 -27.78 29.37 -28.22
CA TRP A 610 -27.86 27.94 -28.07
C TRP A 610 -26.84 27.39 -27.08
N ARG A 611 -27.28 26.44 -26.28
CA ARG A 611 -26.39 25.58 -25.50
C ARG A 611 -26.94 24.14 -25.53
N PHE A 612 -26.07 23.18 -25.74
CA PHE A 612 -26.41 21.77 -25.59
C PHE A 612 -26.29 21.38 -24.13
N VAL A 613 -27.40 21.20 -23.48
CA VAL A 613 -27.48 21.11 -22.00
C VAL A 613 -27.87 19.70 -21.60
N ALA A 614 -27.10 19.14 -20.67
CA ALA A 614 -27.44 17.94 -19.92
C ALA A 614 -28.13 18.36 -18.62
N VAL A 615 -29.21 17.70 -18.27
CA VAL A 615 -30.00 18.00 -17.07
C VAL A 615 -30.31 16.73 -16.32
N ASN A 616 -30.08 16.77 -15.02
CA ASN A 616 -30.71 15.86 -14.07
C ASN A 616 -31.61 16.69 -13.17
N ASP A 617 -32.88 16.39 -13.17
CA ASP A 617 -33.87 17.01 -12.27
C ASP A 617 -34.54 15.92 -11.45
N HIS A 618 -34.13 15.82 -10.15
CA HIS A 618 -34.61 14.80 -9.22
C HIS A 618 -34.52 13.37 -9.80
N GLY A 619 -33.42 13.07 -10.53
CA GLY A 619 -33.18 11.76 -11.15
C GLY A 619 -33.74 11.60 -12.55
N LYS A 620 -34.52 12.54 -13.06
CA LYS A 620 -34.94 12.55 -14.47
C LYS A 620 -33.85 13.19 -15.30
N CYS A 621 -33.27 12.41 -16.18
CA CYS A 621 -32.14 12.81 -16.99
C CYS A 621 -32.52 13.09 -18.43
N SER A 622 -32.07 14.22 -18.98
CA SER A 622 -32.28 14.57 -20.39
C SER A 622 -31.09 15.35 -20.96
N ILE A 623 -30.90 15.25 -22.27
CA ILE A 623 -30.01 16.11 -23.03
C ILE A 623 -30.79 16.80 -24.13
N SER A 624 -30.54 18.09 -24.36
CA SER A 624 -31.24 18.86 -25.39
C SER A 624 -30.48 20.13 -25.78
N LEU A 625 -30.70 20.59 -27.01
CA LEU A 625 -30.29 21.94 -27.42
C LEU A 625 -31.30 22.95 -26.86
N ARG A 626 -30.83 23.86 -25.99
CA ARG A 626 -31.65 24.88 -25.31
C ARG A 626 -31.32 26.27 -25.75
N GLU A 627 -32.34 27.12 -25.75
CA GLU A 627 -32.24 28.57 -25.95
C GLU A 627 -32.03 29.24 -24.61
N VAL A 628 -30.83 29.80 -24.41
CA VAL A 628 -30.40 30.34 -23.12
C VAL A 628 -30.43 31.86 -23.19
N PRO A 629 -31.22 32.53 -22.31
CA PRO A 629 -31.31 34.00 -22.28
C PRO A 629 -30.06 34.63 -21.64
N MET A 630 -29.87 35.95 -21.88
CA MET A 630 -28.69 36.69 -21.44
C MET A 630 -28.44 36.64 -19.92
N GLN A 631 -29.50 36.51 -19.11
CA GLN A 631 -29.41 36.43 -17.64
C GLN A 631 -28.94 35.06 -17.13
N HIS A 632 -28.92 34.03 -17.98
CA HIS A 632 -28.55 32.70 -17.58
C HIS A 632 -27.00 32.55 -17.56
N SER A 633 -26.48 31.87 -16.55
CA SER A 633 -25.01 31.67 -16.39
C SER A 633 -24.33 31.01 -17.60
N PHE A 634 -25.08 30.23 -18.39
CA PHE A 634 -24.53 29.56 -19.58
C PHE A 634 -24.42 30.49 -20.80
N TYR A 635 -25.02 31.67 -20.78
CA TYR A 635 -25.01 32.58 -21.92
C TYR A 635 -23.58 33.04 -22.31
N VAL A 636 -22.77 33.34 -21.30
CA VAL A 636 -21.40 33.85 -21.45
C VAL A 636 -20.34 32.77 -21.63
N LEU A 637 -20.72 31.51 -21.72
CA LEU A 637 -19.79 30.40 -21.88
C LEU A 637 -19.10 30.47 -23.24
N ASP A 638 -17.78 30.71 -23.26
CA ASP A 638 -16.99 30.85 -24.49
C ASP A 638 -16.16 29.62 -24.82
N GLY A 639 -15.73 29.51 -26.08
CA GLY A 639 -14.82 28.46 -26.58
C GLY A 639 -15.36 27.05 -26.37
N SER A 640 -14.49 26.16 -25.91
CA SER A 640 -14.78 24.76 -25.57
C SER A 640 -14.92 24.49 -24.08
N ASN A 641 -15.10 25.54 -23.26
CA ASN A 641 -15.16 25.43 -21.81
C ASN A 641 -16.42 24.63 -21.38
N ASN A 642 -16.32 24.00 -20.22
CA ASN A 642 -17.43 23.32 -19.55
C ASN A 642 -17.97 24.22 -18.41
N ILE A 643 -19.25 24.10 -18.16
CA ILE A 643 -19.94 24.77 -17.05
C ILE A 643 -21.00 23.82 -16.47
N ILE A 644 -21.05 23.78 -15.13
CA ILE A 644 -22.00 22.95 -14.39
C ILE A 644 -22.63 23.81 -13.31
N LEU A 645 -23.95 23.75 -13.22
CA LEU A 645 -24.75 24.42 -12.22
C LEU A 645 -25.39 23.37 -11.32
N LEU A 646 -25.08 23.42 -10.03
CA LEU A 646 -25.59 22.50 -9.02
C LEU A 646 -26.60 23.23 -8.13
N THR A 647 -27.85 22.79 -8.16
CA THR A 647 -28.90 23.23 -7.24
C THR A 647 -29.06 22.14 -6.17
N THR A 648 -28.85 22.49 -4.91
CA THR A 648 -28.93 21.57 -3.79
C THR A 648 -29.96 22.07 -2.76
N GLU A 649 -30.21 21.32 -1.70
CA GLU A 649 -31.07 21.82 -0.60
C GLU A 649 -30.45 23.06 0.05
N ARG A 650 -29.12 23.12 0.22
CA ARG A 650 -28.40 24.27 0.80
C ARG A 650 -28.22 25.41 -0.21
N TYR A 651 -27.90 25.09 -1.44
CA TYR A 651 -27.63 26.05 -2.52
C TYR A 651 -28.80 26.12 -3.49
N ASN A 652 -30.02 26.37 -2.97
CA ASN A 652 -31.23 26.42 -3.77
C ASN A 652 -31.48 27.82 -4.39
N LYS A 653 -31.40 28.87 -3.59
CA LYS A 653 -31.61 30.26 -4.08
C LYS A 653 -30.43 30.76 -4.92
N HIS A 654 -29.24 30.31 -4.60
CA HIS A 654 -27.97 30.63 -5.29
C HIS A 654 -27.25 29.34 -5.62
N PRO A 655 -27.58 28.72 -6.76
CA PRO A 655 -26.93 27.48 -7.18
C PRO A 655 -25.40 27.63 -7.30
N MET A 656 -24.68 26.57 -6.98
CA MET A 656 -23.24 26.53 -7.11
C MET A 656 -22.84 26.37 -8.58
N LEU A 657 -21.86 27.15 -9.03
CA LEU A 657 -21.39 27.14 -10.41
C LEU A 657 -19.91 26.74 -10.46
N ILE A 658 -19.60 25.73 -11.30
CA ILE A 658 -18.23 25.30 -11.59
C ILE A 658 -18.00 25.49 -13.08
N GLN A 659 -16.96 26.25 -13.45
CA GLN A 659 -16.64 26.57 -14.86
C GLN A 659 -15.13 26.52 -15.11
N GLY A 660 -14.73 26.05 -16.26
CA GLY A 660 -13.33 26.05 -16.71
C GLY A 660 -13.09 25.15 -17.91
N TYR A 661 -11.83 24.83 -18.16
CA TYR A 661 -11.46 23.94 -19.27
C TYR A 661 -12.04 22.55 -19.08
N GLY A 662 -12.85 22.12 -20.04
CA GLY A 662 -13.52 20.79 -20.03
C GLY A 662 -12.75 19.70 -20.78
N ALA A 663 -11.60 20.05 -21.38
CA ALA A 663 -10.71 19.15 -22.12
C ALA A 663 -9.28 19.72 -22.13
N GLY A 664 -8.33 18.88 -22.51
CA GLY A 664 -6.92 19.24 -22.61
C GLY A 664 -6.04 18.23 -21.87
N ALA A 665 -4.96 17.80 -22.52
CA ALA A 665 -4.09 16.76 -21.99
C ALA A 665 -3.46 17.14 -20.62
N GLU A 666 -2.97 18.38 -20.51
CA GLU A 666 -2.34 18.88 -19.29
C GLU A 666 -3.33 18.95 -18.12
N VAL A 667 -4.54 19.48 -18.38
CA VAL A 667 -5.57 19.65 -17.34
C VAL A 667 -6.13 18.29 -16.92
N THR A 668 -6.33 17.36 -17.88
CA THR A 668 -6.78 15.99 -17.57
C THR A 668 -5.71 15.25 -16.78
N ALA A 669 -4.43 15.34 -17.17
CA ALA A 669 -3.33 14.73 -16.43
C ALA A 669 -3.25 15.28 -14.99
N ALA A 670 -3.45 16.59 -14.81
CA ALA A 670 -3.48 17.22 -13.48
C ALA A 670 -4.66 16.71 -12.63
N GLY A 671 -5.82 16.48 -13.24
CA GLY A 671 -6.97 15.89 -12.52
C GLY A 671 -6.72 14.43 -12.11
N VAL A 672 -6.11 13.62 -12.98
CA VAL A 672 -5.66 12.26 -12.62
C VAL A 672 -4.64 12.32 -11.48
N PHE A 673 -3.71 13.27 -11.54
CA PHE A 673 -2.72 13.46 -10.49
C PHE A 673 -3.37 13.88 -9.16
N ALA A 674 -4.37 14.75 -9.18
CA ALA A 674 -5.14 15.12 -7.99
C ALA A 674 -5.86 13.91 -7.37
N ASP A 675 -6.44 13.01 -8.16
CA ASP A 675 -7.01 11.76 -7.68
C ASP A 675 -5.96 10.86 -7.01
N ILE A 676 -4.75 10.75 -7.59
CA ILE A 676 -3.62 10.03 -6.99
C ILE A 676 -3.26 10.65 -5.63
N MET A 677 -3.18 11.99 -5.55
CA MET A 677 -2.87 12.70 -4.30
C MET A 677 -3.96 12.48 -3.23
N SER A 678 -5.23 12.36 -3.64
CA SER A 678 -6.33 12.05 -2.72
C SER A 678 -6.22 10.64 -2.10
N ILE A 679 -5.55 9.69 -2.77
CA ILE A 679 -5.24 8.36 -2.21
C ILE A 679 -4.17 8.48 -1.11
N ALA A 680 -3.17 9.32 -1.30
CA ALA A 680 -2.14 9.60 -0.29
C ALA A 680 -2.70 10.35 0.93
N ASN A 681 -3.97 10.74 0.92
CA ASN A 681 -4.63 11.52 1.98
C ASN A 681 -3.94 12.87 2.27
N ILE A 682 -3.30 13.44 1.26
CA ILE A 682 -2.78 14.81 1.29
C ILE A 682 -3.91 15.74 0.85
N ARG A 683 -4.43 16.50 1.79
CA ARG A 683 -5.45 17.53 1.54
C ARG A 683 -4.85 18.91 1.76
#